data_27435559462b8d796c9ebc6b3151e9d0
#
_entry.id   27435559462b8d796c9ebc6b3151e9d0
#
_cell.length_a   1.000
_cell.length_b   1.000
_cell.length_c   1.000
_cell.angle_alpha   90.00
_cell.angle_beta   90.00
_cell.angle_gamma   90.00
#
_symmetry.space_group_name_H-M   'P 1'
#
loop_
_entity.id
_entity.type
_entity.pdbx_description
1 polymer ?
#
loop_
_entity_poly.entity_id
_entity_poly.type
_entity_poly.pdbx_seq_one_letter_code
_entity_poly.pdbx_strand_id
1 'polypeptide(L)'
;MRHSCLLLLLFVVSTNCRYYLDDSNRDYLANLINQERFRDSRQDSYDYDYQRYNNDYTQKRNDFSSTRNKFMNILSDILEARKEENGLHHAASVVEQQHIPSAQEKSNIKKPDVEKHKLLMPGVSPQKPDTYLCYAQKMSDDDQYITKFEPLADMKVAHHMLLFSCDEPFQKDKVWGCREMAPVCKSGMQMIKYAWGKNAPSLEMPKDVAFHVGGKSPVKYLVLQVHYLNVDSFKDGKTKDHSGLIYTTTTQKPSYFAGIYLLAAGWPPIPPHKDKFHMDMECGYKSSKQMKIYPFRFRVHAHKLGAVITAYRVRNGKYTLIGRGDPQRPQAFYKVDNDLDIKDGDDVIGRCTFNSTSRDTVTNIGATHKDEMCNFYIMMFYKADYGDQNPGCMQTTDSFSYPDDSDVTLAEMERKGSMYLHEHSFKEVDGWPKGLKAGQVGQIAGVEVNKDHVIIFHRGGRKWDQNSFDAQNKLASALQEPISDDTLVWLDRHTGEFVKSMGAHLFYMPHGITLDQSGNIWLTDVGAHQVFKLSPEGKVLLVVGERFVPGDDGKHFCKPTDVVVVQETGEFFVSDGYCNQRVVKFDKTGSKMLMEISPKSISHLNPPSMRIVHSLAFDEENNRLYVADRENNRVLVFNSQDGDYVWQIAFKEAVYAVAVNKKDNVLHAVTTNYVDPKKTSGYTYHLKSKSFITTWKPPAGFGRPHDLAVSKDDNEIYVSEIGPNRVIKFASKQAQKTRP
;
A
#
# COMPACT_ATOMS: atom_id res chain seq x y z
N MET A 1 -20.64 13.57 1.93
CA MET A 1 -20.94 14.87 2.57
C MET A 1 -19.88 15.35 3.55
N ARG A 2 -19.25 14.50 4.41
CA ARG A 2 -18.20 14.95 5.34
C ARG A 2 -16.90 15.40 4.66
N HIS A 3 -16.44 14.70 3.63
CA HIS A 3 -15.22 15.09 2.87
C HIS A 3 -15.42 16.36 2.03
N SER A 4 -16.60 16.59 1.51
CA SER A 4 -16.90 17.80 0.74
C SER A 4 -16.98 19.06 1.61
N CYS A 5 -17.43 18.95 2.85
CA CYS A 5 -17.42 20.08 3.80
C CYS A 5 -16.02 20.43 4.27
N LEU A 6 -15.13 19.43 4.46
CA LEU A 6 -13.74 19.68 4.87
C LEU A 6 -12.90 20.30 3.75
N LEU A 7 -13.11 19.89 2.50
CA LEU A 7 -12.48 20.49 1.32
C LEU A 7 -12.96 21.92 1.05
N LEU A 8 -14.26 22.21 1.28
CA LEU A 8 -14.79 23.58 1.20
C LEU A 8 -14.20 24.48 2.30
N LEU A 9 -14.02 23.95 3.52
CA LEU A 9 -13.39 24.68 4.63
C LEU A 9 -11.90 24.97 4.37
N LEU A 10 -11.17 24.04 3.79
CA LEU A 10 -9.76 24.25 3.39
C LEU A 10 -9.63 25.31 2.29
N PHE A 11 -10.59 25.38 1.36
CA PHE A 11 -10.58 26.40 0.29
C PHE A 11 -10.95 27.79 0.82
N VAL A 12 -11.88 27.90 1.76
CA VAL A 12 -12.31 29.16 2.36
C VAL A 12 -11.25 29.74 3.31
N VAL A 13 -10.54 28.88 4.05
CA VAL A 13 -9.45 29.32 4.96
C VAL A 13 -8.19 29.73 4.18
N SER A 14 -7.95 29.14 2.99
CA SER A 14 -6.74 29.47 2.22
C SER A 14 -6.80 30.79 1.44
N THR A 15 -7.98 31.30 1.15
CA THR A 15 -8.09 32.43 0.20
C THR A 15 -8.56 33.75 0.75
N ASN A 16 -9.34 33.88 1.83
CA ASN A 16 -9.81 35.19 2.30
C ASN A 16 -10.21 35.36 3.78
N CYS A 17 -9.99 34.42 4.67
CA CYS A 17 -10.43 34.50 6.07
C CYS A 17 -9.37 35.04 7.09
N ARG A 18 -8.32 35.72 6.64
CA ARG A 18 -7.29 36.29 7.54
C ARG A 18 -7.77 37.47 8.38
N TYR A 19 -8.93 38.05 8.11
CA TYR A 19 -9.40 39.29 8.75
C TYR A 19 -10.51 39.15 9.79
N TYR A 20 -11.13 37.99 9.94
CA TYR A 20 -12.36 37.85 10.76
C TYR A 20 -12.27 36.85 11.93
N LEU A 21 -11.13 36.24 12.19
CA LEU A 21 -10.94 35.37 13.34
C LEU A 21 -9.88 35.95 14.28
N ASP A 22 -10.15 35.98 15.56
CA ASP A 22 -9.15 36.30 16.58
C ASP A 22 -8.08 35.18 16.65
N ASP A 23 -6.92 35.48 17.22
CA ASP A 23 -5.77 34.56 17.24
C ASP A 23 -6.09 33.28 18.02
N SER A 24 -6.97 33.33 19.03
CA SER A 24 -7.37 32.15 19.83
C SER A 24 -8.24 31.18 19.04
N ASN A 25 -9.07 31.67 18.13
CA ASN A 25 -9.91 30.85 17.27
C ASN A 25 -9.14 30.29 16.07
N ARG A 26 -8.08 30.95 15.60
CA ARG A 26 -7.16 30.42 14.57
C ARG A 26 -6.37 29.22 15.07
N ASP A 27 -5.80 29.31 16.27
CA ASP A 27 -5.01 28.23 16.84
C ASP A 27 -5.89 27.02 17.19
N TYR A 28 -7.13 27.26 17.62
CA TYR A 28 -8.11 26.23 17.90
C TYR A 28 -8.50 25.46 16.61
N LEU A 29 -8.78 26.15 15.51
CA LEU A 29 -9.10 25.55 14.21
C LEU A 29 -7.91 24.79 13.62
N ALA A 30 -6.70 25.34 13.74
CA ALA A 30 -5.48 24.66 13.29
C ALA A 30 -5.22 23.36 14.07
N ASN A 31 -5.46 23.38 15.38
CA ASN A 31 -5.35 22.19 16.22
C ASN A 31 -6.44 21.15 15.92
N LEU A 32 -7.66 21.57 15.60
CA LEU A 32 -8.77 20.68 15.22
C LEU A 32 -8.51 19.98 13.87
N ILE A 33 -8.03 20.72 12.88
CA ILE A 33 -7.64 20.19 11.55
C ILE A 33 -6.48 19.21 11.68
N ASN A 34 -5.53 19.49 12.57
CA ASN A 34 -4.42 18.58 12.85
C ASN A 34 -4.89 17.31 13.57
N GLN A 35 -5.82 17.39 14.51
CA GLN A 35 -6.39 16.23 15.21
C GLN A 35 -7.20 15.30 14.28
N GLU A 36 -7.95 15.83 13.32
CA GLU A 36 -8.68 15.02 12.33
C GLU A 36 -7.73 14.35 11.31
N ARG A 37 -6.66 15.02 10.89
CA ARG A 37 -5.59 14.40 10.07
C ARG A 37 -4.92 13.22 10.77
N PHE A 38 -4.78 13.28 12.10
CA PHE A 38 -4.23 12.18 12.91
C PHE A 38 -5.20 11.01 13.10
N ARG A 39 -6.50 11.20 12.91
CA ARG A 39 -7.50 10.14 13.09
C ARG A 39 -7.60 9.19 11.90
N ASP A 40 -7.45 9.70 10.68
CA ASP A 40 -7.49 8.87 9.46
C ASP A 40 -6.26 7.96 9.32
N SER A 41 -5.15 8.27 10.01
CA SER A 41 -3.90 7.49 9.94
C SER A 41 -3.78 6.36 10.97
N ARG A 42 -4.79 6.14 11.86
CA ARG A 42 -4.71 5.14 12.95
C ARG A 42 -5.41 3.81 12.69
N GLN A 43 -5.75 3.50 11.45
CA GLN A 43 -6.53 2.29 11.17
C GLN A 43 -5.67 1.04 10.86
N ASP A 44 -4.33 1.11 10.87
CA ASP A 44 -3.46 -0.01 10.49
C ASP A 44 -2.37 -0.38 11.49
N SER A 45 -2.61 -0.29 12.80
CA SER A 45 -1.69 -0.91 13.77
C SER A 45 -2.45 -1.44 14.99
N TYR A 46 -2.79 -2.72 14.96
CA TYR A 46 -3.20 -3.48 16.14
C TYR A 46 -2.08 -4.46 16.50
N ASP A 47 -1.43 -4.20 17.64
CA ASP A 47 -1.13 -5.20 18.63
C ASP A 47 -0.62 -4.53 19.94
N TYR A 48 -1.08 -5.10 21.08
CA TYR A 48 -0.70 -4.83 22.48
C TYR A 48 -1.20 -3.52 23.13
N ASP A 49 -2.41 -3.55 23.75
CA ASP A 49 -2.65 -3.18 25.17
C ASP A 49 -4.16 -3.14 25.48
N TYR A 50 -4.75 -4.28 25.87
CA TYR A 50 -6.21 -4.42 26.04
C TYR A 50 -6.72 -4.01 27.45
N GLN A 51 -5.89 -3.75 28.43
CA GLN A 51 -6.37 -3.49 29.79
C GLN A 51 -6.41 -2.00 30.23
N ARG A 52 -5.89 -1.07 29.44
CA ARG A 52 -5.90 0.38 29.75
C ARG A 52 -7.05 1.17 29.12
N TYR A 53 -7.86 0.55 28.29
CA TYR A 53 -8.76 1.26 27.35
C TYR A 53 -10.17 1.59 27.89
N ASN A 54 -10.65 0.94 28.94
CA ASN A 54 -12.05 1.09 29.36
C ASN A 54 -12.37 2.33 30.23
N ASN A 55 -11.38 3.01 30.80
CA ASN A 55 -11.62 4.21 31.62
C ASN A 55 -11.51 5.54 30.85
N ASP A 56 -10.90 5.51 29.65
CA ASP A 56 -10.64 6.72 28.85
C ASP A 56 -11.80 7.05 27.88
N TYR A 57 -12.69 6.10 27.62
CA TYR A 57 -13.75 6.24 26.61
C TYR A 57 -14.94 7.09 27.05
N THR A 58 -15.26 7.10 28.34
CA THR A 58 -16.38 7.87 28.90
C THR A 58 -16.05 9.36 29.03
N GLN A 59 -14.81 9.70 29.35
CA GLN A 59 -14.35 11.08 29.46
C GLN A 59 -14.22 11.76 28.07
N LYS A 60 -13.73 11.03 27.07
CA LYS A 60 -13.62 11.54 25.67
C LYS A 60 -14.97 11.77 24.97
N ARG A 61 -16.04 11.10 25.41
CA ARG A 61 -17.39 11.29 24.82
C ARG A 61 -18.03 12.62 25.21
N ASN A 62 -17.74 13.11 26.42
CA ASN A 62 -18.24 14.39 26.91
C ASN A 62 -17.48 15.58 26.30
N ASP A 63 -16.18 15.45 26.09
CA ASP A 63 -15.36 16.47 25.41
C ASP A 63 -15.75 16.64 23.94
N PHE A 64 -16.16 15.55 23.26
CA PHE A 64 -16.58 15.60 21.88
C PHE A 64 -17.89 16.35 21.66
N SER A 65 -18.84 16.24 22.60
CA SER A 65 -20.10 16.97 22.53
C SER A 65 -19.88 18.48 22.72
N SER A 66 -19.00 18.87 23.63
CA SER A 66 -18.60 20.26 23.85
C SER A 66 -17.88 20.88 22.66
N THR A 67 -16.97 20.14 22.06
CA THR A 67 -16.19 20.57 20.90
C THR A 67 -17.05 20.74 19.65
N ARG A 68 -18.01 19.84 19.43
CA ARG A 68 -18.98 19.94 18.33
C ARG A 68 -19.88 21.19 18.45
N ASN A 69 -20.33 21.51 19.65
CA ASN A 69 -21.18 22.67 19.88
C ASN A 69 -20.43 23.98 19.67
N LYS A 70 -19.17 24.08 20.11
CA LYS A 70 -18.32 25.25 19.82
C LYS A 70 -18.08 25.43 18.31
N PHE A 71 -17.82 24.34 17.60
CA PHE A 71 -17.64 24.38 16.14
C PHE A 71 -18.90 24.85 15.39
N MET A 72 -20.09 24.38 15.82
CA MET A 72 -21.36 24.78 15.20
C MET A 72 -21.69 26.25 15.48
N ASN A 73 -21.31 26.79 16.63
CA ASN A 73 -21.49 28.21 16.92
C ASN A 73 -20.57 29.09 16.05
N ILE A 74 -19.27 28.75 15.92
CA ILE A 74 -18.34 29.48 15.05
C ILE A 74 -18.82 29.45 13.58
N LEU A 75 -19.36 28.33 13.12
CA LEU A 75 -19.90 28.21 11.77
C LEU A 75 -21.16 29.07 11.56
N SER A 76 -22.00 29.21 12.60
CA SER A 76 -23.17 30.07 12.60
C SER A 76 -22.78 31.55 12.48
N ASP A 77 -21.78 31.97 13.25
CA ASP A 77 -21.29 33.36 13.23
C ASP A 77 -20.68 33.74 11.88
N ILE A 78 -19.93 32.81 11.25
CA ILE A 78 -19.39 33.01 9.88
C ILE A 78 -20.51 33.12 8.83
N LEU A 79 -21.59 32.34 8.99
CA LEU A 79 -22.72 32.37 8.05
C LEU A 79 -23.60 33.62 8.24
N GLU A 80 -23.71 34.15 9.45
CA GLU A 80 -24.38 35.43 9.71
C GLU A 80 -23.59 36.62 9.18
N ALA A 81 -22.30 36.68 9.40
CA ALA A 81 -21.43 37.71 8.81
C ALA A 81 -21.50 37.77 7.28
N ARG A 82 -21.67 36.61 6.61
CA ARG A 82 -21.91 36.56 5.15
C ARG A 82 -23.27 37.05 4.69
N LYS A 83 -24.31 36.97 5.52
CA LYS A 83 -25.61 37.51 5.21
C LYS A 83 -25.62 39.04 5.21
N GLU A 84 -24.83 39.67 6.05
CA GLU A 84 -24.69 41.12 6.08
C GLU A 84 -23.90 41.66 4.89
N GLU A 85 -22.86 40.96 4.40
CA GLU A 85 -22.13 41.34 3.20
C GLU A 85 -22.96 41.24 1.89
N ASN A 86 -23.82 40.24 1.78
CA ASN A 86 -24.68 40.08 0.60
C ASN A 86 -25.87 41.06 0.55
N GLY A 87 -26.11 41.83 1.60
CA GLY A 87 -27.10 42.89 1.67
C GLY A 87 -26.66 44.23 1.06
N LEU A 88 -25.38 44.41 0.78
CA LEU A 88 -24.80 45.70 0.39
C LEU A 88 -24.43 45.84 -1.10
N HIS A 89 -24.65 44.83 -1.95
CA HIS A 89 -24.41 44.89 -3.39
C HIS A 89 -25.66 44.72 -4.25
N HIS A 90 -26.60 45.68 -4.11
CA HIS A 90 -27.62 45.94 -5.12
C HIS A 90 -27.55 47.39 -5.54
N ALA A 91 -26.53 47.76 -6.30
CA ALA A 91 -26.52 48.94 -7.19
C ALA A 91 -25.24 48.96 -8.03
N ALA A 92 -25.27 48.43 -9.21
CA ALA A 92 -24.64 48.98 -10.41
C ALA A 92 -24.83 48.04 -11.60
N SER A 93 -25.52 48.58 -12.48
CA SER A 93 -26.14 48.14 -13.73
C SER A 93 -25.17 47.88 -14.89
N VAL A 94 -25.65 47.00 -15.78
CA VAL A 94 -25.80 47.21 -17.27
C VAL A 94 -24.53 47.06 -18.12
N VAL A 95 -24.75 46.24 -19.16
CA VAL A 95 -24.08 46.03 -20.46
C VAL A 95 -23.22 44.77 -20.49
N GLU A 96 -23.53 43.72 -21.24
CA GLU A 96 -23.73 43.56 -22.66
C GLU A 96 -24.20 42.13 -22.99
N GLN A 97 -25.24 42.02 -23.81
CA GLN A 97 -25.74 40.75 -24.34
C GLN A 97 -24.83 40.27 -25.46
N GLN A 98 -24.27 39.07 -25.29
CA GLN A 98 -23.90 38.22 -26.42
C GLN A 98 -24.61 36.88 -26.33
N HIS A 99 -25.27 36.54 -27.41
CA HIS A 99 -26.06 35.32 -27.64
C HIS A 99 -25.27 34.06 -27.39
N ILE A 100 -25.79 33.19 -26.52
CA ILE A 100 -25.44 31.78 -26.43
C ILE A 100 -26.70 30.97 -26.78
N PRO A 101 -26.59 29.99 -27.70
CA PRO A 101 -27.76 29.18 -28.09
C PRO A 101 -28.19 28.27 -26.94
N SER A 102 -29.48 28.16 -26.74
CA SER A 102 -30.12 27.24 -25.81
C SER A 102 -29.88 25.79 -26.22
N ALA A 103 -29.07 25.06 -25.45
CA ALA A 103 -29.03 23.60 -25.50
C ALA A 103 -29.91 23.04 -24.38
N GLN A 104 -31.17 22.76 -24.72
CA GLN A 104 -31.96 21.79 -23.97
C GLN A 104 -31.46 20.39 -24.34
N GLU A 105 -30.59 19.85 -23.54
CA GLU A 105 -30.45 18.40 -23.31
C GLU A 105 -30.03 18.19 -21.86
N LYS A 106 -31.01 18.17 -20.98
CA LYS A 106 -30.85 17.61 -19.65
C LYS A 106 -30.73 16.10 -19.82
N SER A 107 -29.48 15.58 -19.88
CA SER A 107 -29.24 14.19 -19.61
C SER A 107 -29.70 13.91 -18.18
N ASN A 108 -30.77 13.16 -18.02
CA ASN A 108 -31.18 12.54 -16.76
C ASN A 108 -30.17 11.48 -16.35
N ILE A 109 -28.99 11.87 -15.86
CA ILE A 109 -28.12 10.99 -15.11
C ILE A 109 -28.75 10.88 -13.71
N LYS A 110 -29.58 9.88 -13.49
CA LYS A 110 -30.03 9.49 -12.17
C LYS A 110 -28.75 9.26 -11.35
N LYS A 111 -28.58 9.96 -10.21
CA LYS A 111 -27.58 9.61 -9.23
C LYS A 111 -27.77 8.13 -8.88
N PRO A 112 -26.71 7.32 -8.83
CA PRO A 112 -26.84 5.92 -8.45
C PRO A 112 -27.45 5.86 -7.06
N ASP A 113 -28.58 5.17 -6.93
CA ASP A 113 -29.21 4.93 -5.64
C ASP A 113 -28.33 3.94 -4.86
N VAL A 114 -27.71 4.42 -3.78
CA VAL A 114 -26.89 3.61 -2.88
C VAL A 114 -27.72 3.34 -1.64
N GLU A 115 -28.00 2.08 -1.38
CA GLU A 115 -28.82 1.63 -0.28
C GLU A 115 -28.06 0.73 0.70
N LYS A 116 -28.39 0.84 1.99
CA LYS A 116 -27.86 -0.04 3.05
C LYS A 116 -28.95 -0.96 3.56
N HIS A 117 -28.69 -2.25 3.52
CA HIS A 117 -29.58 -3.31 3.96
C HIS A 117 -29.00 -4.00 5.19
N LYS A 118 -29.88 -4.39 6.14
CA LYS A 118 -29.48 -5.19 7.32
C LYS A 118 -29.94 -6.62 7.14
N LEU A 119 -29.01 -7.56 7.30
CA LEU A 119 -29.32 -9.00 7.41
C LEU A 119 -28.81 -9.47 8.75
N LEU A 120 -29.72 -9.62 9.69
CA LEU A 120 -29.43 -9.92 11.10
C LEU A 120 -30.24 -11.14 11.55
N MET A 121 -29.71 -11.91 12.52
CA MET A 121 -30.49 -12.91 13.23
C MET A 121 -31.67 -12.25 13.93
N PRO A 122 -32.90 -12.76 13.80
CA PRO A 122 -34.11 -12.11 14.30
C PRO A 122 -34.36 -12.41 15.80
N GLY A 123 -33.37 -12.15 16.66
CA GLY A 123 -33.49 -12.32 18.10
C GLY A 123 -33.47 -13.80 18.54
N VAL A 124 -32.42 -14.52 18.20
CA VAL A 124 -32.25 -15.94 18.53
C VAL A 124 -31.60 -16.14 19.90
N SER A 125 -31.87 -17.30 20.54
CA SER A 125 -31.28 -17.69 21.81
C SER A 125 -30.90 -19.19 21.73
N PRO A 126 -29.72 -19.51 21.16
CA PRO A 126 -29.29 -20.90 21.04
C PRO A 126 -29.04 -21.52 22.42
N GLN A 127 -29.50 -22.78 22.60
CA GLN A 127 -29.48 -23.45 23.89
C GLN A 127 -28.37 -24.50 24.01
N LYS A 128 -27.75 -24.87 22.89
CA LYS A 128 -26.70 -25.90 22.86
C LYS A 128 -25.42 -25.28 22.28
N PRO A 129 -24.26 -25.55 22.88
CA PRO A 129 -22.99 -25.19 22.25
C PRO A 129 -22.86 -25.81 20.85
N ASP A 130 -22.00 -25.23 20.04
CA ASP A 130 -21.73 -25.70 18.68
C ASP A 130 -22.97 -25.70 17.77
N THR A 131 -23.85 -24.70 17.97
CA THR A 131 -25.09 -24.54 17.20
C THR A 131 -24.88 -23.60 16.01
N TYR A 132 -25.36 -24.07 14.84
CA TYR A 132 -25.43 -23.27 13.61
C TYR A 132 -26.87 -22.88 13.33
N LEU A 133 -27.12 -21.58 13.18
CA LEU A 133 -28.42 -21.04 12.79
C LEU A 133 -28.32 -20.30 11.48
N CYS A 134 -29.30 -20.50 10.61
CA CYS A 134 -29.39 -19.82 9.32
C CYS A 134 -30.66 -18.99 9.23
N TYR A 135 -30.52 -17.84 8.50
CA TYR A 135 -31.64 -16.97 8.19
C TYR A 135 -31.47 -16.40 6.78
N ALA A 136 -32.54 -16.45 5.97
CA ALA A 136 -32.54 -16.04 4.57
C ALA A 136 -33.23 -14.68 4.37
N GLN A 137 -32.71 -13.88 3.46
CA GLN A 137 -33.32 -12.65 2.99
C GLN A 137 -33.45 -12.69 1.47
N LYS A 138 -34.67 -12.44 0.94
CA LYS A 138 -34.90 -12.31 -0.49
C LYS A 138 -34.25 -11.03 -1.00
N MET A 139 -33.60 -11.09 -2.17
CA MET A 139 -33.06 -9.95 -2.88
C MET A 139 -34.16 -9.25 -3.69
N SER A 140 -33.85 -8.04 -4.15
CA SER A 140 -34.72 -7.28 -5.05
C SER A 140 -35.06 -8.08 -6.32
N ASP A 141 -36.22 -7.80 -6.88
CA ASP A 141 -36.59 -8.31 -8.20
C ASP A 141 -35.89 -7.54 -9.35
N ASP A 142 -35.18 -6.44 -9.02
CA ASP A 142 -34.29 -5.68 -9.91
C ASP A 142 -32.83 -6.04 -9.67
N ASP A 143 -31.98 -5.84 -10.69
CA ASP A 143 -30.53 -6.03 -10.59
C ASP A 143 -29.92 -5.06 -9.56
N GLN A 144 -29.21 -5.60 -8.59
CA GLN A 144 -28.46 -4.86 -7.58
C GLN A 144 -27.02 -5.35 -7.50
N TYR A 145 -26.13 -4.49 -7.01
CA TYR A 145 -24.70 -4.74 -6.99
C TYR A 145 -24.14 -4.42 -5.60
N ILE A 146 -23.68 -5.44 -4.85
CA ILE A 146 -23.14 -5.27 -3.49
C ILE A 146 -21.71 -4.77 -3.58
N THR A 147 -21.45 -3.61 -2.95
CA THR A 147 -20.15 -2.92 -2.93
C THR A 147 -19.46 -2.99 -1.58
N LYS A 148 -20.16 -3.33 -0.48
CA LYS A 148 -19.58 -3.33 0.87
C LYS A 148 -20.32 -4.25 1.82
N PHE A 149 -19.56 -4.87 2.75
CA PHE A 149 -20.06 -5.63 3.91
C PHE A 149 -19.52 -5.01 5.20
N GLU A 150 -20.41 -4.76 6.16
CA GLU A 150 -20.09 -4.18 7.47
C GLU A 150 -20.64 -5.13 8.57
N PRO A 151 -19.80 -5.89 9.29
CA PRO A 151 -20.27 -6.83 10.29
C PRO A 151 -20.92 -6.12 11.48
N LEU A 152 -21.98 -6.69 12.00
CA LEU A 152 -22.65 -6.33 13.24
C LEU A 152 -22.66 -7.57 14.14
N ALA A 153 -21.50 -7.92 14.69
CA ALA A 153 -21.33 -9.10 15.52
C ALA A 153 -20.17 -8.91 16.50
N ASP A 154 -20.20 -9.61 17.62
CA ASP A 154 -19.11 -9.70 18.59
C ASP A 154 -18.70 -11.17 18.75
N MET A 155 -17.38 -11.45 18.72
CA MET A 155 -16.83 -12.81 18.89
C MET A 155 -17.15 -13.44 20.25
N LYS A 156 -17.60 -12.67 21.24
CA LYS A 156 -18.09 -13.19 22.53
C LYS A 156 -19.43 -13.93 22.39
N VAL A 157 -20.18 -13.62 21.33
CA VAL A 157 -21.51 -14.18 21.06
C VAL A 157 -21.48 -15.07 19.83
N ALA A 158 -21.05 -14.53 18.69
CA ALA A 158 -20.96 -15.25 17.43
C ALA A 158 -19.50 -15.66 17.18
N HIS A 159 -19.22 -16.95 17.06
CA HIS A 159 -17.87 -17.45 16.79
C HIS A 159 -17.41 -17.09 15.38
N HIS A 160 -18.26 -17.36 14.37
CA HIS A 160 -18.08 -16.89 12.99
C HIS A 160 -19.42 -16.80 12.26
N MET A 161 -19.41 -16.08 11.15
CA MET A 161 -20.55 -15.94 10.24
C MET A 161 -20.11 -16.20 8.80
N LEU A 162 -20.97 -16.87 8.05
CA LEU A 162 -20.86 -17.03 6.60
C LEU A 162 -22.09 -16.44 5.93
N LEU A 163 -21.88 -15.73 4.83
CA LEU A 163 -22.94 -15.22 3.96
C LEU A 163 -22.93 -16.04 2.67
N PHE A 164 -23.97 -16.83 2.48
CA PHE A 164 -24.17 -17.60 1.28
C PHE A 164 -25.12 -16.89 0.32
N SER A 165 -24.97 -17.17 -0.96
CA SER A 165 -25.96 -16.85 -1.99
C SER A 165 -26.67 -18.10 -2.46
N CYS A 166 -27.99 -17.98 -2.64
CA CYS A 166 -28.87 -19.04 -3.09
C CYS A 166 -29.78 -18.55 -4.22
N ASP A 167 -30.18 -19.47 -5.08
CA ASP A 167 -31.38 -19.39 -5.92
C ASP A 167 -32.64 -19.59 -5.07
N GLU A 168 -32.67 -20.61 -4.24
CA GLU A 168 -33.74 -20.90 -3.29
C GLU A 168 -33.18 -21.50 -1.99
N PRO A 169 -33.43 -20.86 -0.82
CA PRO A 169 -32.98 -21.40 0.48
C PRO A 169 -33.88 -22.50 1.00
N PHE A 170 -33.41 -23.32 1.94
CA PHE A 170 -34.21 -24.34 2.60
C PHE A 170 -35.42 -23.77 3.35
N GLN A 171 -35.26 -22.60 3.98
CA GLN A 171 -36.33 -21.90 4.69
C GLN A 171 -36.32 -20.41 4.25
N LYS A 172 -37.48 -19.82 4.01
CA LYS A 172 -37.59 -18.45 3.50
C LYS A 172 -37.75 -17.42 4.61
N ASP A 173 -38.65 -17.64 5.54
CA ASP A 173 -39.09 -16.58 6.49
C ASP A 173 -38.84 -16.94 7.96
N LYS A 174 -38.05 -17.99 8.23
CA LYS A 174 -37.80 -18.50 9.58
C LYS A 174 -36.33 -18.83 9.74
N VAL A 175 -35.87 -18.74 10.99
CA VAL A 175 -34.57 -19.28 11.40
C VAL A 175 -34.64 -20.79 11.42
N TRP A 176 -33.62 -21.45 10.92
CA TRP A 176 -33.51 -22.92 10.99
C TRP A 176 -32.13 -23.34 11.46
N GLY A 177 -32.07 -24.53 12.07
CA GLY A 177 -30.80 -25.17 12.37
C GLY A 177 -30.17 -25.65 11.07
N CYS A 178 -28.98 -25.19 10.82
CA CYS A 178 -28.13 -25.63 9.70
C CYS A 178 -26.81 -26.18 10.27
N ARG A 179 -26.05 -26.91 9.48
CA ARG A 179 -24.72 -27.40 9.85
C ARG A 179 -23.69 -26.71 9.00
N GLU A 180 -22.44 -26.67 9.45
CA GLU A 180 -21.37 -25.96 8.80
C GLU A 180 -21.25 -26.28 7.30
N MET A 181 -21.30 -27.55 6.93
CA MET A 181 -21.20 -28.04 5.55
C MET A 181 -22.53 -28.51 4.95
N ALA A 182 -23.63 -28.38 5.69
CA ALA A 182 -24.91 -28.74 5.12
C ALA A 182 -25.33 -27.74 4.04
N PRO A 183 -25.94 -28.18 2.94
CA PRO A 183 -26.49 -27.28 1.96
C PRO A 183 -27.48 -26.33 2.62
N VAL A 184 -27.32 -25.03 2.42
CA VAL A 184 -28.27 -23.98 2.85
C VAL A 184 -29.22 -23.60 1.73
N CYS A 185 -28.92 -24.02 0.49
CA CYS A 185 -29.72 -23.86 -0.72
C CYS A 185 -30.34 -25.19 -1.19
N LYS A 186 -31.58 -25.16 -1.64
CA LYS A 186 -32.29 -26.36 -2.12
C LYS A 186 -31.64 -26.99 -3.35
N SER A 187 -31.09 -26.18 -4.26
CA SER A 187 -30.38 -26.68 -5.44
C SER A 187 -29.05 -27.36 -5.13
N GLY A 188 -28.57 -27.25 -3.90
CA GLY A 188 -27.20 -27.62 -3.53
C GLY A 188 -26.12 -26.68 -4.03
N MET A 189 -26.44 -25.75 -4.92
CA MET A 189 -25.50 -24.69 -5.39
C MET A 189 -25.50 -23.51 -4.43
N GLN A 190 -24.54 -23.52 -3.53
CA GLN A 190 -24.34 -22.43 -2.58
C GLN A 190 -22.95 -21.82 -2.78
N MET A 191 -22.87 -20.50 -2.71
CA MET A 191 -21.62 -19.77 -2.83
C MET A 191 -21.43 -18.84 -1.65
N ILE A 192 -20.25 -18.87 -1.04
CA ILE A 192 -19.88 -17.91 -0.01
C ILE A 192 -19.63 -16.56 -0.68
N LYS A 193 -20.26 -15.49 -0.19
CA LYS A 193 -20.03 -14.10 -0.63
C LYS A 193 -19.22 -13.32 0.38
N TYR A 194 -19.36 -13.65 1.67
CA TYR A 194 -18.63 -13.00 2.76
C TYR A 194 -18.43 -13.98 3.91
N ALA A 195 -17.37 -13.80 4.65
CA ALA A 195 -17.08 -14.54 5.87
C ALA A 195 -16.51 -13.59 6.93
N TRP A 196 -16.93 -13.82 8.18
CA TRP A 196 -16.47 -13.06 9.33
C TRP A 196 -16.20 -14.03 10.49
N GLY A 197 -15.13 -13.76 11.25
CA GLY A 197 -14.81 -14.45 12.49
C GLY A 197 -13.76 -13.70 13.29
N LYS A 198 -13.74 -13.87 14.60
CA LYS A 198 -12.78 -13.26 15.53
C LYS A 198 -12.68 -11.73 15.36
N ASN A 199 -13.83 -11.04 15.26
CA ASN A 199 -13.93 -9.58 15.08
C ASN A 199 -13.24 -9.05 13.80
N ALA A 200 -13.32 -9.77 12.70
CA ALA A 200 -12.82 -9.33 11.39
C ALA A 200 -13.42 -7.96 10.98
N PRO A 201 -12.65 -7.07 10.33
CA PRO A 201 -13.13 -5.76 9.92
C PRO A 201 -14.13 -5.82 8.76
N SER A 202 -14.72 -4.67 8.42
CA SER A 202 -15.56 -4.50 7.23
C SER A 202 -14.77 -4.75 5.94
N LEU A 203 -15.48 -5.18 4.90
CA LEU A 203 -14.94 -5.46 3.57
C LEU A 203 -15.60 -4.55 2.54
N GLU A 204 -14.81 -3.76 1.84
CA GLU A 204 -15.23 -2.92 0.73
C GLU A 204 -14.63 -3.45 -0.58
N MET A 205 -15.44 -3.45 -1.64
CA MET A 205 -15.00 -3.88 -2.97
C MET A 205 -14.10 -2.81 -3.59
N PRO A 206 -13.18 -3.18 -4.47
CA PRO A 206 -12.45 -2.21 -5.28
C PRO A 206 -13.41 -1.32 -6.07
N LYS A 207 -12.93 -0.15 -6.50
CA LYS A 207 -13.72 0.77 -7.34
C LYS A 207 -14.20 0.03 -8.58
N ASP A 208 -15.46 0.24 -8.93
CA ASP A 208 -16.11 -0.35 -10.12
C ASP A 208 -16.17 -1.91 -10.12
N VAL A 209 -16.12 -2.50 -8.92
CA VAL A 209 -16.27 -3.96 -8.67
C VAL A 209 -17.44 -4.17 -7.70
N ALA A 210 -18.34 -5.11 -8.00
CA ALA A 210 -19.40 -5.49 -7.08
C ALA A 210 -19.91 -6.93 -7.31
N PHE A 211 -20.57 -7.52 -6.30
CA PHE A 211 -21.30 -8.77 -6.46
C PHE A 211 -22.67 -8.50 -7.06
N HIS A 212 -23.00 -9.15 -8.17
CA HIS A 212 -24.31 -9.10 -8.79
C HIS A 212 -25.31 -9.96 -8.03
N VAL A 213 -26.46 -9.37 -7.66
CA VAL A 213 -27.54 -10.02 -6.90
C VAL A 213 -28.91 -9.51 -7.34
N GLY A 214 -29.97 -10.27 -7.08
CA GLY A 214 -31.33 -9.92 -7.48
C GLY A 214 -31.56 -10.00 -8.98
N GLY A 215 -32.59 -9.36 -9.50
CA GLY A 215 -32.90 -9.19 -10.92
C GLY A 215 -32.61 -10.39 -11.80
N LYS A 216 -31.64 -10.28 -12.71
CA LYS A 216 -31.21 -11.33 -13.64
C LYS A 216 -30.12 -12.23 -13.06
N SER A 217 -29.54 -11.85 -11.89
CA SER A 217 -28.55 -12.71 -11.21
C SER A 217 -29.16 -14.04 -10.77
N PRO A 218 -28.41 -15.14 -10.76
CA PRO A 218 -28.83 -16.39 -10.13
C PRO A 218 -28.96 -16.28 -8.60
N VAL A 219 -28.46 -15.20 -8.00
CA VAL A 219 -28.54 -14.93 -6.57
C VAL A 219 -29.87 -14.27 -6.22
N LYS A 220 -30.85 -15.06 -5.81
CA LYS A 220 -32.18 -14.59 -5.40
C LYS A 220 -32.31 -14.37 -3.91
N TYR A 221 -31.48 -15.02 -3.13
CA TYR A 221 -31.45 -14.93 -1.67
C TYR A 221 -30.01 -14.82 -1.15
N LEU A 222 -29.85 -14.07 -0.08
CA LEU A 222 -28.69 -14.14 0.79
C LEU A 222 -29.08 -14.94 2.03
N VAL A 223 -28.22 -15.88 2.45
CA VAL A 223 -28.41 -16.68 3.64
C VAL A 223 -27.28 -16.43 4.61
N LEU A 224 -27.61 -15.82 5.74
CA LEU A 224 -26.71 -15.62 6.86
C LEU A 224 -26.67 -16.90 7.69
N GLN A 225 -25.50 -17.48 7.86
CA GLN A 225 -25.23 -18.56 8.82
C GLN A 225 -24.39 -17.99 9.95
N VAL A 226 -24.84 -18.22 11.20
CA VAL A 226 -24.08 -17.84 12.42
C VAL A 226 -23.78 -19.09 13.22
N HIS A 227 -22.51 -19.27 13.58
CA HIS A 227 -22.03 -20.31 14.46
C HIS A 227 -21.89 -19.81 15.90
N TYR A 228 -22.56 -20.48 16.82
CA TYR A 228 -22.50 -20.23 18.27
C TYR A 228 -21.71 -21.36 18.93
N LEU A 229 -20.40 -21.19 19.08
CA LEU A 229 -19.53 -22.18 19.72
C LEU A 229 -19.83 -22.30 21.21
N ASN A 230 -20.12 -21.17 21.89
CA ASN A 230 -20.48 -21.06 23.28
C ASN A 230 -21.85 -20.38 23.41
N VAL A 231 -22.66 -20.85 24.36
CA VAL A 231 -24.02 -20.35 24.60
C VAL A 231 -24.19 -19.79 26.01
N ASP A 232 -23.10 -19.54 26.74
CA ASP A 232 -23.15 -19.06 28.12
C ASP A 232 -23.87 -17.71 28.24
N SER A 233 -23.76 -16.85 27.23
CA SER A 233 -24.47 -15.57 27.14
C SER A 233 -26.00 -15.70 27.12
N PHE A 234 -26.54 -16.89 26.81
CA PHE A 234 -27.98 -17.14 26.67
C PHE A 234 -28.59 -17.93 27.82
N LYS A 235 -27.78 -18.31 28.83
CA LYS A 235 -28.23 -19.09 30.00
C LYS A 235 -29.24 -18.35 30.89
N ASP A 236 -29.30 -17.03 30.77
CA ASP A 236 -30.24 -16.16 31.49
C ASP A 236 -31.68 -16.29 30.96
N GLY A 237 -31.89 -16.98 29.83
CA GLY A 237 -33.17 -17.15 29.14
C GLY A 237 -33.80 -15.86 28.60
N LYS A 238 -33.11 -14.72 28.73
CA LYS A 238 -33.59 -13.37 28.31
C LYS A 238 -32.76 -12.82 27.16
N THR A 239 -31.47 -13.06 27.16
CA THR A 239 -30.54 -12.55 26.13
C THR A 239 -30.87 -13.15 24.79
N LYS A 240 -30.95 -12.28 23.78
CA LYS A 240 -31.20 -12.66 22.38
C LYS A 240 -30.12 -12.09 21.49
N ASP A 241 -29.66 -12.87 20.52
CA ASP A 241 -28.66 -12.46 19.54
C ASP A 241 -29.31 -11.86 18.30
N HIS A 242 -28.70 -10.76 17.84
CA HIS A 242 -29.02 -10.07 16.60
C HIS A 242 -27.77 -9.91 15.72
N SER A 243 -26.81 -10.81 15.86
CA SER A 243 -25.59 -10.78 15.04
C SER A 243 -25.93 -10.92 13.56
N GLY A 244 -25.13 -10.26 12.74
CA GLY A 244 -25.27 -10.30 11.29
C GLY A 244 -24.40 -9.25 10.62
N LEU A 245 -24.91 -8.65 9.56
CA LEU A 245 -24.16 -7.67 8.79
C LEU A 245 -25.07 -6.63 8.12
N ILE A 246 -24.47 -5.47 7.80
CA ILE A 246 -25.01 -4.52 6.83
C ILE A 246 -24.29 -4.75 5.51
N TYR A 247 -25.02 -4.83 4.41
CA TYR A 247 -24.45 -4.76 3.07
C TYR A 247 -24.96 -3.52 2.32
N THR A 248 -24.10 -2.95 1.49
CA THR A 248 -24.41 -1.76 0.69
C THR A 248 -24.59 -2.17 -0.76
N THR A 249 -25.69 -1.78 -1.39
CA THR A 249 -25.97 -2.02 -2.81
C THR A 249 -26.00 -0.73 -3.60
N THR A 250 -25.82 -0.84 -4.92
CA THR A 250 -26.11 0.20 -5.91
C THR A 250 -26.88 -0.41 -7.08
N THR A 251 -27.66 0.41 -7.77
CA THR A 251 -28.33 0.04 -9.03
C THR A 251 -27.45 0.28 -10.26
N GLN A 252 -26.31 0.98 -10.09
CA GLN A 252 -25.35 1.20 -11.16
C GLN A 252 -24.55 -0.07 -11.44
N LYS A 253 -24.68 -0.62 -12.65
CA LYS A 253 -23.93 -1.79 -13.09
C LYS A 253 -22.43 -1.47 -13.13
N PRO A 254 -21.57 -2.22 -12.42
CA PRO A 254 -20.12 -2.03 -12.47
C PRO A 254 -19.53 -2.66 -13.74
N SER A 255 -18.31 -2.25 -14.12
CA SER A 255 -17.56 -2.89 -15.22
C SER A 255 -17.07 -4.29 -14.87
N TYR A 256 -16.93 -4.60 -13.56
CA TYR A 256 -16.43 -5.88 -13.08
C TYR A 256 -17.36 -6.52 -12.04
N PHE A 257 -17.64 -7.81 -12.21
CA PHE A 257 -18.31 -8.59 -11.18
C PHE A 257 -17.30 -9.24 -10.24
N ALA A 258 -17.62 -9.22 -8.94
CA ALA A 258 -16.88 -9.94 -7.93
C ALA A 258 -17.32 -11.40 -7.85
N GLY A 259 -16.38 -12.29 -7.55
CA GLY A 259 -16.60 -13.72 -7.31
C GLY A 259 -15.65 -14.28 -6.28
N ILE A 260 -15.89 -15.51 -5.86
CA ILE A 260 -14.97 -16.27 -5.01
C ILE A 260 -14.61 -17.56 -5.71
N TYR A 261 -13.29 -17.78 -5.84
CA TYR A 261 -12.72 -19.03 -6.31
C TYR A 261 -12.25 -19.84 -5.10
N LEU A 262 -12.78 -21.03 -4.92
CA LEU A 262 -12.42 -21.92 -3.82
C LEU A 262 -11.42 -22.97 -4.30
N LEU A 263 -10.28 -23.07 -3.62
CA LEU A 263 -9.41 -24.23 -3.62
C LEU A 263 -9.67 -25.02 -2.34
N ALA A 264 -9.95 -26.30 -2.46
CA ALA A 264 -10.17 -27.17 -1.30
C ALA A 264 -9.61 -28.58 -1.56
N ALA A 265 -9.15 -29.23 -0.49
CA ALA A 265 -8.77 -30.64 -0.50
C ALA A 265 -9.58 -31.44 0.54
N GLY A 266 -9.99 -32.63 0.16
CA GLY A 266 -10.76 -33.56 1.02
C GLY A 266 -10.02 -34.82 1.39
N TRP A 267 -8.79 -34.99 0.94
CA TRP A 267 -7.99 -36.22 1.11
C TRP A 267 -6.49 -35.88 1.02
N PRO A 268 -5.56 -36.62 1.67
CA PRO A 268 -5.77 -37.75 2.57
C PRO A 268 -6.10 -37.31 4.02
N PRO A 269 -6.57 -38.24 4.90
CA PRO A 269 -6.66 -37.98 6.34
C PRO A 269 -5.29 -37.67 6.95
N ILE A 270 -5.26 -36.84 8.00
CA ILE A 270 -4.03 -36.38 8.64
C ILE A 270 -3.56 -37.44 9.64
N PRO A 271 -2.36 -38.06 9.47
CA PRO A 271 -1.81 -39.00 10.44
C PRO A 271 -1.47 -38.31 11.77
N PRO A 272 -1.51 -39.06 12.90
CA PRO A 272 -1.09 -38.50 14.19
C PRO A 272 0.42 -38.26 14.28
N HIS A 273 0.83 -37.46 15.27
CA HIS A 273 2.23 -37.24 15.66
C HIS A 273 3.13 -36.68 14.54
N LYS A 274 2.56 -35.86 13.63
CA LYS A 274 3.32 -35.15 12.60
C LYS A 274 3.45 -33.67 12.99
N ASP A 275 4.69 -33.19 13.02
CA ASP A 275 5.00 -31.76 13.20
C ASP A 275 4.64 -30.95 11.94
N LYS A 276 4.84 -31.55 10.76
CA LYS A 276 4.42 -31.03 9.45
C LYS A 276 3.80 -32.13 8.61
N PHE A 277 2.55 -31.94 8.24
CA PHE A 277 1.83 -32.77 7.26
C PHE A 277 1.25 -31.86 6.19
N HIS A 278 1.55 -32.13 4.93
CA HIS A 278 1.09 -31.34 3.80
C HIS A 278 -0.10 -31.97 3.13
N MET A 279 -1.05 -31.13 2.75
CA MET A 279 -2.16 -31.47 1.89
C MET A 279 -2.19 -30.47 0.75
N ASP A 280 -2.00 -30.94 -0.46
CA ASP A 280 -1.79 -30.12 -1.64
C ASP A 280 -3.05 -30.10 -2.53
N MET A 281 -3.31 -28.95 -3.14
CA MET A 281 -4.42 -28.66 -4.03
C MET A 281 -3.88 -28.18 -5.37
N GLU A 282 -4.45 -28.68 -6.46
CA GLU A 282 -4.07 -28.26 -7.82
C GLU A 282 -5.28 -28.09 -8.71
N CYS A 283 -5.30 -26.99 -9.47
CA CYS A 283 -6.35 -26.74 -10.44
C CYS A 283 -5.79 -26.04 -11.67
N GLY A 284 -5.78 -26.74 -12.80
CA GLY A 284 -5.63 -26.09 -14.10
C GLY A 284 -6.78 -25.11 -14.32
N TYR A 285 -6.49 -23.82 -14.42
CA TYR A 285 -7.53 -22.82 -14.70
C TYR A 285 -7.93 -22.90 -16.16
N LYS A 286 -9.22 -23.15 -16.39
CA LYS A 286 -9.81 -23.20 -17.74
C LYS A 286 -11.18 -22.53 -17.71
N SER A 287 -11.40 -21.60 -18.61
CA SER A 287 -12.67 -20.91 -18.79
C SER A 287 -13.20 -21.09 -20.20
N SER A 288 -14.47 -21.48 -20.34
CA SER A 288 -15.12 -21.64 -21.65
C SER A 288 -15.15 -20.36 -22.47
N LYS A 289 -14.96 -19.20 -21.86
CA LYS A 289 -14.99 -17.87 -22.47
C LYS A 289 -13.62 -17.19 -22.50
N GLN A 290 -12.54 -17.89 -22.22
CA GLN A 290 -11.19 -17.36 -22.08
C GLN A 290 -11.12 -16.18 -21.07
N MET A 291 -11.90 -16.28 -20.02
CA MET A 291 -12.04 -15.24 -19.02
C MET A 291 -10.77 -15.12 -18.18
N LYS A 292 -10.31 -13.89 -17.99
CA LYS A 292 -9.30 -13.57 -16.97
C LYS A 292 -9.97 -13.21 -15.67
N ILE A 293 -9.42 -13.70 -14.57
CA ILE A 293 -9.82 -13.31 -13.21
C ILE A 293 -8.66 -12.60 -12.51
N TYR A 294 -9.00 -11.65 -11.65
CA TYR A 294 -8.05 -10.80 -10.93
C TYR A 294 -8.25 -10.98 -9.44
N PRO A 295 -7.42 -11.78 -8.76
CA PRO A 295 -7.42 -11.90 -7.31
C PRO A 295 -7.14 -10.56 -6.65
N PHE A 296 -7.91 -10.19 -5.61
CA PHE A 296 -7.65 -8.98 -4.83
C PHE A 296 -7.68 -9.21 -3.31
N ARG A 297 -8.31 -10.31 -2.86
CA ARG A 297 -8.25 -10.74 -1.47
C ARG A 297 -8.24 -12.26 -1.39
N PHE A 298 -7.76 -12.79 -0.26
CA PHE A 298 -7.79 -14.22 0.03
C PHE A 298 -8.21 -14.46 1.49
N ARG A 299 -8.73 -15.63 1.75
CA ARG A 299 -9.04 -16.15 3.08
C ARG A 299 -8.57 -17.60 3.18
N VAL A 300 -7.95 -17.94 4.29
CA VAL A 300 -7.59 -19.31 4.61
C VAL A 300 -8.54 -19.88 5.65
N HIS A 301 -8.80 -21.20 5.59
CA HIS A 301 -9.59 -21.88 6.60
C HIS A 301 -9.08 -23.29 6.81
N ALA A 302 -8.75 -23.59 8.05
CA ALA A 302 -8.56 -24.90 8.62
C ALA A 302 -9.08 -24.87 10.07
N HIS A 303 -9.21 -26.03 10.69
CA HIS A 303 -9.56 -26.11 12.10
C HIS A 303 -8.31 -26.02 12.97
N LYS A 304 -8.23 -26.81 14.05
CA LYS A 304 -7.24 -26.65 15.12
C LYS A 304 -5.81 -27.01 14.72
N LEU A 305 -5.61 -27.94 13.79
CA LEU A 305 -4.29 -28.44 13.41
C LEU A 305 -3.63 -27.63 12.30
N GLY A 306 -4.39 -26.76 11.60
CA GLY A 306 -3.86 -25.94 10.54
C GLY A 306 -2.81 -24.95 11.05
N ALA A 307 -1.62 -24.99 10.48
CA ALA A 307 -0.48 -24.12 10.85
C ALA A 307 -0.29 -22.96 9.86
N VAL A 308 -0.33 -23.26 8.56
CA VAL A 308 -0.26 -22.25 7.49
C VAL A 308 -0.90 -22.80 6.22
N ILE A 309 -1.54 -21.93 5.45
CA ILE A 309 -2.07 -22.25 4.13
C ILE A 309 -1.56 -21.23 3.13
N THR A 310 -0.97 -21.73 2.03
CA THR A 310 -0.42 -20.91 0.94
C THR A 310 -1.10 -21.25 -0.38
N ALA A 311 -1.21 -20.27 -1.28
CA ALA A 311 -1.62 -20.55 -2.67
C ALA A 311 -0.79 -19.73 -3.67
N TYR A 312 -0.59 -20.32 -4.83
CA TYR A 312 0.21 -19.77 -5.92
C TYR A 312 -0.53 -19.88 -7.25
N ARG A 313 -0.29 -18.93 -8.15
CA ARG A 313 -0.48 -19.12 -9.58
C ARG A 313 0.81 -19.66 -10.17
N VAL A 314 0.74 -20.71 -10.97
CA VAL A 314 1.86 -21.24 -11.77
C VAL A 314 1.59 -20.94 -13.23
N ARG A 315 2.51 -20.24 -13.88
CA ARG A 315 2.47 -19.90 -15.31
C ARG A 315 3.86 -20.14 -15.91
N ASN A 316 3.96 -21.02 -16.91
CA ASN A 316 5.24 -21.39 -17.55
C ASN A 316 6.30 -21.83 -16.54
N GLY A 317 5.93 -22.63 -15.55
CA GLY A 317 6.81 -23.09 -14.48
C GLY A 317 7.16 -22.05 -13.41
N LYS A 318 6.70 -20.79 -13.54
CA LYS A 318 6.95 -19.72 -12.58
C LYS A 318 5.83 -19.64 -11.56
N TYR A 319 6.20 -19.73 -10.28
CA TYR A 319 5.31 -19.59 -9.14
C TYR A 319 5.15 -18.12 -8.74
N THR A 320 3.91 -17.68 -8.58
CA THR A 320 3.59 -16.35 -8.04
C THR A 320 2.64 -16.52 -6.86
N LEU A 321 3.07 -16.11 -5.66
CA LEU A 321 2.27 -16.23 -4.43
C LEU A 321 1.00 -15.38 -4.56
N ILE A 322 -0.18 -16.01 -4.34
CA ILE A 322 -1.46 -15.32 -4.22
C ILE A 322 -1.63 -14.84 -2.78
N GLY A 323 -1.36 -15.73 -1.81
CA GLY A 323 -1.43 -15.38 -0.41
C GLY A 323 -0.94 -16.51 0.50
N ARG A 324 -0.56 -16.10 1.71
CA ARG A 324 -0.15 -16.97 2.82
C ARG A 324 -0.91 -16.54 4.07
N GLY A 325 -1.58 -17.45 4.73
CA GLY A 325 -2.37 -17.16 5.91
C GLY A 325 -2.20 -18.19 7.02
N ASP A 326 -2.34 -17.70 8.25
CA ASP A 326 -2.46 -18.55 9.45
C ASP A 326 -3.96 -18.73 9.76
N PRO A 327 -4.50 -19.96 9.65
CA PRO A 327 -5.91 -20.21 9.90
C PRO A 327 -6.32 -20.03 11.37
N GLN A 328 -5.35 -19.89 12.29
CA GLN A 328 -5.62 -19.59 13.70
C GLN A 328 -5.80 -18.10 13.99
N ARG A 329 -5.46 -17.20 13.05
CA ARG A 329 -5.71 -15.75 13.11
C ARG A 329 -7.17 -15.40 12.75
N PRO A 330 -7.62 -14.13 12.87
CA PRO A 330 -8.96 -13.71 12.45
C PRO A 330 -9.29 -14.20 11.05
N GLN A 331 -10.45 -14.86 10.90
CA GLN A 331 -10.86 -15.45 9.61
C GLN A 331 -11.53 -14.38 8.74
N ALA A 332 -10.72 -13.50 8.20
CA ALA A 332 -11.09 -12.39 7.33
C ALA A 332 -10.59 -12.61 5.89
N PHE A 333 -11.04 -11.77 4.98
CA PHE A 333 -10.44 -11.64 3.66
C PHE A 333 -9.27 -10.66 3.70
N TYR A 334 -8.04 -11.14 3.63
CA TYR A 334 -6.80 -10.37 3.58
C TYR A 334 -6.47 -9.95 2.14
N LYS A 335 -5.69 -8.89 1.97
CA LYS A 335 -5.20 -8.49 0.66
C LYS A 335 -4.29 -9.57 0.09
N VAL A 336 -4.34 -9.81 -1.23
CA VAL A 336 -3.37 -10.70 -1.91
C VAL A 336 -1.95 -10.15 -1.80
N ASP A 337 -0.97 -11.06 -1.76
CA ASP A 337 0.44 -10.68 -1.63
C ASP A 337 1.02 -10.08 -2.92
N ASN A 338 0.45 -10.45 -4.07
CA ASN A 338 0.85 -9.91 -5.37
C ASN A 338 -0.39 -9.56 -6.19
N ASP A 339 -0.34 -8.44 -6.89
CA ASP A 339 -1.31 -8.13 -7.91
C ASP A 339 -1.01 -8.99 -9.15
N LEU A 340 -1.95 -9.85 -9.52
CA LEU A 340 -1.79 -10.82 -10.59
C LEU A 340 -3.12 -11.11 -11.29
N ASP A 341 -3.04 -11.57 -12.54
CA ASP A 341 -4.15 -12.17 -13.25
C ASP A 341 -4.06 -13.70 -13.26
N ILE A 342 -5.19 -14.39 -13.40
CA ILE A 342 -5.27 -15.82 -13.69
C ILE A 342 -6.06 -15.99 -14.98
N LYS A 343 -5.52 -16.77 -15.93
CA LYS A 343 -6.08 -16.99 -17.26
C LYS A 343 -5.93 -18.45 -17.69
N ASP A 344 -6.58 -18.82 -18.77
CA ASP A 344 -6.47 -20.17 -19.36
C ASP A 344 -5.00 -20.58 -19.56
N GLY A 345 -4.69 -21.80 -19.10
CA GLY A 345 -3.36 -22.36 -19.11
C GLY A 345 -2.50 -22.05 -17.88
N ASP A 346 -3.03 -21.32 -16.89
CA ASP A 346 -2.40 -21.22 -15.58
C ASP A 346 -2.85 -22.37 -14.68
N ASP A 347 -1.98 -22.79 -13.76
CA ASP A 347 -2.38 -23.63 -12.64
C ASP A 347 -2.51 -22.76 -11.39
N VAL A 348 -3.56 -23.06 -10.60
CA VAL A 348 -3.76 -22.47 -9.28
C VAL A 348 -3.57 -23.57 -8.27
N ILE A 349 -2.51 -23.48 -7.50
CA ILE A 349 -2.13 -24.51 -6.54
C ILE A 349 -2.15 -23.96 -5.12
N GLY A 350 -2.40 -24.83 -4.14
CA GLY A 350 -2.39 -24.46 -2.72
C GLY A 350 -1.89 -25.60 -1.84
N ARG A 351 -1.29 -25.23 -0.72
CA ARG A 351 -0.79 -26.15 0.30
C ARG A 351 -1.32 -25.79 1.67
N CYS A 352 -1.96 -26.76 2.33
CA CYS A 352 -2.24 -26.70 3.76
C CYS A 352 -1.17 -27.46 4.52
N THR A 353 -0.57 -26.82 5.51
CA THR A 353 0.37 -27.46 6.42
C THR A 353 -0.29 -27.61 7.79
N PHE A 354 -0.29 -28.83 8.31
CA PHE A 354 -0.89 -29.20 9.58
C PHE A 354 0.15 -29.65 10.59
N ASN A 355 -0.09 -29.36 11.88
CA ASN A 355 0.66 -29.92 12.99
C ASN A 355 -0.24 -30.81 13.82
N SER A 356 -0.04 -32.12 13.73
CA SER A 356 -0.83 -33.16 14.42
C SER A 356 -0.09 -33.79 15.60
N THR A 357 0.95 -33.17 16.14
CA THR A 357 1.73 -33.69 17.28
C THR A 357 0.86 -33.92 18.54
N SER A 358 -0.26 -33.19 18.65
CA SER A 358 -1.22 -33.29 19.76
C SER A 358 -2.32 -34.34 19.56
N ARG A 359 -2.27 -35.13 18.48
CA ARG A 359 -3.26 -36.14 18.15
C ARG A 359 -2.67 -37.55 18.29
N ASP A 360 -3.41 -38.41 18.92
CA ASP A 360 -3.06 -39.86 19.08
C ASP A 360 -3.73 -40.73 18.02
N THR A 361 -4.68 -40.19 17.28
CA THR A 361 -5.44 -40.90 16.22
C THR A 361 -5.47 -40.08 14.93
N VAL A 362 -5.74 -40.76 13.83
CA VAL A 362 -5.95 -40.12 12.53
C VAL A 362 -7.07 -39.08 12.62
N THR A 363 -6.84 -37.91 12.04
CA THR A 363 -7.85 -36.85 11.92
C THR A 363 -8.39 -36.81 10.49
N ASN A 364 -9.70 -37.02 10.35
CA ASN A 364 -10.37 -36.98 9.06
C ASN A 364 -10.56 -35.56 8.54
N ILE A 365 -10.75 -35.40 7.25
CA ILE A 365 -11.23 -34.16 6.66
C ILE A 365 -12.74 -34.13 6.72
N GLY A 366 -13.33 -33.11 7.31
CA GLY A 366 -14.77 -33.01 7.54
C GLY A 366 -15.18 -31.73 8.25
N ALA A 367 -16.48 -31.64 8.52
CA ALA A 367 -17.13 -30.39 8.95
C ALA A 367 -17.14 -30.19 10.48
N THR A 368 -16.76 -31.18 11.28
CA THR A 368 -16.85 -31.07 12.73
C THR A 368 -15.54 -30.54 13.33
N HIS A 369 -15.60 -29.94 14.51
CA HIS A 369 -14.40 -29.45 15.21
C HIS A 369 -13.40 -30.59 15.58
N LYS A 370 -13.77 -31.84 15.42
CA LYS A 370 -12.88 -33.02 15.57
C LYS A 370 -12.13 -33.35 14.29
N ASP A 371 -12.68 -32.94 13.16
CA ASP A 371 -12.12 -33.08 11.83
C ASP A 371 -11.22 -31.89 11.49
N GLU A 372 -10.65 -31.92 10.29
CA GLU A 372 -9.89 -30.79 9.72
C GLU A 372 -10.44 -30.38 8.37
N MET A 373 -10.06 -29.17 7.93
CA MET A 373 -10.34 -28.63 6.60
C MET A 373 -9.07 -28.06 5.97
N CYS A 374 -9.03 -28.10 4.64
CA CYS A 374 -7.99 -27.47 3.85
C CYS A 374 -8.65 -26.60 2.78
N ASN A 375 -8.83 -25.31 3.06
CA ASN A 375 -9.53 -24.41 2.17
C ASN A 375 -8.77 -23.10 1.97
N PHE A 376 -8.62 -22.68 0.71
CA PHE A 376 -8.11 -21.37 0.32
C PHE A 376 -9.15 -20.68 -0.58
N TYR A 377 -9.68 -19.55 -0.13
CA TYR A 377 -10.65 -18.74 -0.86
C TYR A 377 -9.96 -17.58 -1.51
N ILE A 378 -10.12 -17.42 -2.82
CA ILE A 378 -9.63 -16.28 -3.60
C ILE A 378 -10.84 -15.41 -3.95
N MET A 379 -10.91 -14.22 -3.36
CA MET A 379 -11.87 -13.22 -3.81
C MET A 379 -11.28 -12.50 -5.01
N MET A 380 -11.98 -12.53 -6.13
CA MET A 380 -11.50 -12.06 -7.42
C MET A 380 -12.57 -11.22 -8.12
N PHE A 381 -12.16 -10.49 -9.15
CA PHE A 381 -13.09 -9.85 -10.06
C PHE A 381 -12.76 -10.20 -11.52
N TYR A 382 -13.77 -10.03 -12.38
CA TYR A 382 -13.71 -10.31 -13.81
C TYR A 382 -14.69 -9.39 -14.55
N LYS A 383 -14.50 -9.18 -15.86
CA LYS A 383 -15.39 -8.30 -16.65
C LYS A 383 -16.84 -8.75 -16.56
N ALA A 384 -17.73 -7.81 -16.28
CA ALA A 384 -19.17 -8.06 -16.10
C ALA A 384 -19.86 -8.63 -17.37
N ASP A 385 -19.26 -8.46 -18.55
CA ASP A 385 -19.77 -9.01 -19.82
C ASP A 385 -19.77 -10.53 -19.89
N TYR A 386 -18.97 -11.20 -19.05
CA TYR A 386 -19.00 -12.66 -18.93
C TYR A 386 -20.25 -13.18 -18.20
N GLY A 387 -21.04 -12.30 -17.57
CA GLY A 387 -22.16 -12.65 -16.72
C GLY A 387 -21.69 -13.26 -15.39
N ASP A 388 -22.64 -13.78 -14.60
CA ASP A 388 -22.33 -14.42 -13.32
C ASP A 388 -21.53 -15.72 -13.52
N GLN A 389 -20.39 -15.83 -12.84
CA GLN A 389 -19.50 -16.98 -12.90
C GLN A 389 -19.25 -17.52 -11.49
N ASN A 390 -19.06 -18.82 -11.42
CA ASN A 390 -18.77 -19.54 -10.16
C ASN A 390 -17.61 -20.53 -10.34
N PRO A 391 -16.38 -20.05 -10.52
CA PRO A 391 -15.24 -20.94 -10.63
C PRO A 391 -14.84 -21.49 -9.26
N GLY A 392 -14.38 -22.73 -9.23
CA GLY A 392 -13.87 -23.37 -8.02
C GLY A 392 -13.25 -24.72 -8.37
N CYS A 393 -12.48 -25.27 -7.44
CA CYS A 393 -11.81 -26.54 -7.64
C CYS A 393 -11.63 -27.29 -6.32
N MET A 394 -11.92 -28.59 -6.37
CA MET A 394 -11.72 -29.52 -5.27
C MET A 394 -10.91 -30.71 -5.77
N GLN A 395 -9.61 -30.54 -5.87
CA GLN A 395 -8.68 -31.59 -6.29
C GLN A 395 -7.49 -31.66 -5.35
N THR A 396 -7.07 -32.85 -5.01
CA THR A 396 -5.84 -33.15 -4.31
C THR A 396 -4.82 -33.65 -5.31
N THR A 397 -3.57 -33.27 -5.14
CA THR A 397 -2.47 -33.67 -6.03
C THR A 397 -1.15 -33.75 -5.27
N ASP A 398 -0.23 -34.49 -5.83
CA ASP A 398 1.19 -34.61 -5.45
C ASP A 398 2.11 -34.31 -6.65
N SER A 399 1.57 -33.74 -7.73
CA SER A 399 2.29 -33.53 -8.99
C SER A 399 3.17 -32.28 -9.03
N PHE A 400 3.00 -31.34 -8.07
CA PHE A 400 3.78 -30.11 -8.04
C PHE A 400 4.89 -30.11 -6.98
N SER A 401 6.07 -29.59 -7.35
CA SER A 401 7.10 -29.17 -6.41
C SER A 401 6.74 -27.76 -5.89
N TYR A 402 6.43 -27.67 -4.62
CA TYR A 402 6.13 -26.39 -3.99
C TYR A 402 7.41 -25.61 -3.64
N PRO A 403 7.40 -24.26 -3.65
CA PRO A 403 8.51 -23.47 -3.14
C PRO A 403 8.92 -23.84 -1.72
N ASP A 404 10.21 -23.84 -1.41
CA ASP A 404 10.77 -24.25 -0.10
C ASP A 404 10.17 -23.51 1.10
N ASP A 405 9.63 -22.29 0.86
CA ASP A 405 8.99 -21.50 1.89
C ASP A 405 7.48 -21.72 2.00
N SER A 406 6.89 -22.62 1.21
CA SER A 406 5.44 -22.85 1.15
C SER A 406 4.80 -23.28 2.47
N ASP A 407 5.56 -23.91 3.35
CA ASP A 407 5.14 -24.40 4.66
C ASP A 407 5.67 -23.58 5.86
N VAL A 408 6.36 -22.47 5.58
CA VAL A 408 6.87 -21.57 6.63
C VAL A 408 5.73 -20.80 7.24
N THR A 409 5.51 -20.97 8.55
CA THR A 409 4.45 -20.28 9.29
C THR A 409 4.72 -18.79 9.44
N LEU A 410 3.68 -17.99 9.67
CA LEU A 410 3.86 -16.55 9.93
C LEU A 410 4.73 -16.32 11.18
N ALA A 411 4.59 -17.17 12.22
CA ALA A 411 5.43 -17.08 13.41
C ALA A 411 6.91 -17.42 13.15
N GLU A 412 7.20 -18.35 12.23
CA GLU A 412 8.58 -18.63 11.79
C GLU A 412 9.13 -17.48 10.94
N MET A 413 8.31 -16.87 10.09
CA MET A 413 8.71 -15.66 9.36
C MET A 413 9.00 -14.50 10.30
N GLU A 414 8.16 -14.28 11.31
CA GLU A 414 8.36 -13.27 12.36
C GLU A 414 9.64 -13.55 13.17
N ARG A 415 9.93 -14.82 13.51
CA ARG A 415 11.19 -15.20 14.18
C ARG A 415 12.41 -15.02 13.28
N LYS A 416 12.32 -15.40 12.00
CA LYS A 416 13.37 -15.11 11.00
C LYS A 416 13.56 -13.61 10.84
N GLY A 417 12.48 -12.83 10.79
CA GLY A 417 12.52 -11.38 10.82
C GLY A 417 13.21 -10.84 12.07
N SER A 418 12.97 -11.43 13.25
CA SER A 418 13.66 -11.06 14.50
C SER A 418 15.16 -11.42 14.51
N MET A 419 15.59 -12.52 13.88
CA MET A 419 17.02 -12.81 13.64
C MET A 419 17.63 -11.79 12.67
N TYR A 420 16.95 -11.46 11.58
CA TYR A 420 17.35 -10.37 10.67
C TYR A 420 17.43 -9.03 11.38
N LEU A 421 16.53 -8.72 12.33
CA LEU A 421 16.60 -7.54 13.18
C LEU A 421 17.94 -7.43 13.96
N HIS A 422 18.48 -8.56 14.39
CA HIS A 422 19.75 -8.58 15.12
C HIS A 422 20.96 -8.36 14.20
N GLU A 423 20.88 -8.82 12.96
CA GLU A 423 21.94 -8.70 11.95
C GLU A 423 21.91 -7.33 11.26
N HIS A 424 20.74 -6.74 11.06
CA HIS A 424 20.54 -5.46 10.35
C HIS A 424 20.28 -4.26 11.27
N SER A 425 20.74 -4.33 12.55
CA SER A 425 20.71 -3.15 13.43
C SER A 425 21.85 -2.21 13.06
N PHE A 426 21.50 -1.10 12.42
CA PHE A 426 22.44 -0.06 12.01
C PHE A 426 22.65 0.97 13.11
N LYS A 427 23.91 1.34 13.35
CA LYS A 427 24.30 2.42 14.27
C LYS A 427 25.17 3.43 13.54
N GLU A 428 25.02 4.70 13.88
CA GLU A 428 25.92 5.76 13.43
C GLU A 428 27.36 5.42 13.81
N VAL A 429 28.26 5.68 12.91
CA VAL A 429 29.71 5.54 13.13
C VAL A 429 30.26 6.86 13.67
N ASP A 430 30.52 6.89 14.96
CA ASP A 430 31.02 8.07 15.64
C ASP A 430 32.33 8.60 15.02
N GLY A 431 32.42 9.92 14.85
CA GLY A 431 33.58 10.59 14.33
C GLY A 431 33.83 10.41 12.83
N TRP A 432 32.91 9.84 12.10
CA TRP A 432 32.93 9.83 10.64
C TRP A 432 31.94 10.86 10.06
N PRO A 433 32.29 11.69 9.05
CA PRO A 433 33.61 11.82 8.40
C PRO A 433 34.59 12.71 9.19
N LYS A 434 35.87 12.37 9.13
CA LYS A 434 36.93 13.17 9.78
C LYS A 434 37.37 14.40 8.94
N GLY A 435 37.18 14.34 7.64
CA GLY A 435 37.73 15.29 6.69
C GLY A 435 36.84 16.46 6.27
N LEU A 436 35.57 16.47 6.62
CA LEU A 436 34.65 17.55 6.28
C LEU A 436 34.53 18.55 7.42
N LYS A 437 35.03 19.78 7.18
CA LYS A 437 34.85 20.89 8.12
C LYS A 437 33.49 21.58 7.87
N ALA A 438 32.89 22.12 8.92
CA ALA A 438 31.66 22.89 8.81
C ALA A 438 31.87 24.09 7.83
N GLY A 439 30.94 24.23 6.87
CA GLY A 439 31.01 25.26 5.83
C GLY A 439 31.83 24.92 4.58
N GLN A 440 32.49 23.76 4.55
CA GLN A 440 33.29 23.32 3.40
C GLN A 440 32.41 22.80 2.25
N VAL A 441 31.20 22.33 2.55
CA VAL A 441 30.20 21.84 1.59
C VAL A 441 28.87 22.55 1.80
N GLY A 442 28.14 22.78 0.72
CA GLY A 442 26.77 23.28 0.75
C GLY A 442 25.75 22.19 1.03
N GLN A 443 24.49 22.39 0.60
CA GLN A 443 23.45 21.37 0.67
C GLN A 443 23.93 20.11 -0.05
N ILE A 444 24.05 18.98 0.67
CA ILE A 444 24.47 17.70 0.08
C ILE A 444 23.23 16.99 -0.46
N ALA A 445 23.04 17.12 -1.77
CA ALA A 445 21.85 16.61 -2.42
C ALA A 445 21.94 15.12 -2.79
N GLY A 446 23.15 14.62 -3.08
CA GLY A 446 23.36 13.24 -3.46
C GLY A 446 24.54 12.60 -2.73
N VAL A 447 24.49 11.29 -2.53
CA VAL A 447 25.57 10.48 -1.98
C VAL A 447 25.64 9.13 -2.70
N GLU A 448 26.86 8.69 -3.03
CA GLU A 448 27.11 7.37 -3.61
C GLU A 448 28.36 6.74 -2.99
N VAL A 449 28.49 5.42 -3.03
CA VAL A 449 29.61 4.70 -2.43
C VAL A 449 30.15 3.63 -3.35
N ASN A 450 31.46 3.61 -3.52
CA ASN A 450 32.18 2.51 -4.14
C ASN A 450 32.99 1.71 -3.11
N LYS A 451 33.94 0.88 -3.57
CA LYS A 451 34.77 0.06 -2.69
C LYS A 451 35.60 0.91 -1.71
N ASP A 452 36.15 2.02 -2.18
CA ASP A 452 37.19 2.77 -1.44
C ASP A 452 36.71 4.17 -0.97
N HIS A 453 35.68 4.71 -1.62
CA HIS A 453 35.29 6.10 -1.40
C HIS A 453 33.77 6.26 -1.23
N VAL A 454 33.39 7.28 -0.45
CA VAL A 454 32.07 7.90 -0.44
C VAL A 454 32.15 9.18 -1.26
N ILE A 455 31.25 9.34 -2.22
CA ILE A 455 31.20 10.49 -3.12
C ILE A 455 29.95 11.29 -2.77
N ILE A 456 30.12 12.57 -2.46
CA ILE A 456 29.00 13.46 -2.18
C ILE A 456 28.84 14.47 -3.32
N PHE A 457 27.58 14.76 -3.67
CA PHE A 457 27.21 15.75 -4.65
C PHE A 457 26.47 16.90 -3.97
N HIS A 458 27.09 18.09 -3.95
CA HIS A 458 26.59 19.22 -3.18
C HIS A 458 26.45 20.49 -4.01
N ARG A 459 25.72 21.46 -3.47
CA ARG A 459 25.34 22.70 -4.16
C ARG A 459 26.29 23.88 -3.94
N GLY A 460 27.51 23.65 -3.39
CA GLY A 460 28.44 24.74 -3.06
C GLY A 460 27.77 25.79 -2.16
N GLY A 461 28.00 27.08 -2.46
CA GLY A 461 27.31 28.16 -1.78
C GLY A 461 25.83 28.34 -2.13
N ARG A 462 25.30 27.58 -3.08
CA ARG A 462 23.93 27.71 -3.57
C ARG A 462 22.93 27.01 -2.69
N LYS A 463 21.76 27.64 -2.51
CA LYS A 463 20.62 27.06 -1.78
C LYS A 463 19.40 26.94 -2.69
N TRP A 464 18.67 25.85 -2.59
CA TRP A 464 17.37 25.74 -3.22
C TRP A 464 16.30 26.31 -2.27
N ASP A 465 15.58 27.31 -2.75
CA ASP A 465 14.46 27.94 -2.06
C ASP A 465 13.30 28.25 -3.02
N GLN A 466 12.29 28.95 -2.53
CA GLN A 466 11.09 29.30 -3.30
C GLN A 466 11.36 30.24 -4.50
N ASN A 467 12.51 30.95 -4.53
CA ASN A 467 12.90 31.89 -5.59
C ASN A 467 13.84 31.26 -6.61
N SER A 468 14.19 29.98 -6.43
CA SER A 468 15.16 29.29 -7.29
C SER A 468 14.65 29.02 -8.69
N PHE A 469 13.31 28.94 -8.87
CA PHE A 469 12.67 28.69 -10.16
C PHE A 469 11.51 29.66 -10.37
N ASP A 470 11.27 30.03 -11.63
CA ASP A 470 10.11 30.82 -12.03
C ASP A 470 8.82 29.97 -12.17
N ALA A 471 7.72 30.63 -12.54
CA ALA A 471 6.43 29.96 -12.73
C ALA A 471 6.41 28.97 -13.92
N GLN A 472 7.36 29.06 -14.84
CA GLN A 472 7.58 28.16 -15.96
C GLN A 472 8.60 27.04 -15.63
N ASN A 473 8.97 26.91 -14.37
CA ASN A 473 9.96 25.95 -13.86
C ASN A 473 11.40 26.17 -14.37
N LYS A 474 11.72 27.30 -14.97
CA LYS A 474 13.08 27.64 -15.37
C LYS A 474 13.87 28.13 -14.16
N LEU A 475 15.17 27.81 -14.14
CA LEU A 475 16.08 28.32 -13.11
C LEU A 475 16.12 29.85 -13.18
N ALA A 476 15.99 30.52 -12.04
CA ALA A 476 16.03 31.98 -11.94
C ALA A 476 17.31 32.52 -12.58
N SER A 477 17.20 33.62 -13.34
CA SER A 477 18.32 34.20 -14.10
C SER A 477 19.56 34.47 -13.26
N ALA A 478 19.38 34.89 -12.01
CA ALA A 478 20.47 35.09 -11.06
C ALA A 478 21.24 33.80 -10.67
N LEU A 479 20.68 32.63 -10.98
CA LEU A 479 21.26 31.32 -10.70
C LEU A 479 21.75 30.59 -11.95
N GLN A 480 21.72 31.23 -13.14
CA GLN A 480 22.11 30.61 -14.41
C GLN A 480 23.63 30.67 -14.69
N GLU A 481 24.42 31.24 -13.79
CA GLU A 481 25.86 31.01 -13.77
C GLU A 481 26.16 29.69 -13.07
N PRO A 482 27.07 28.84 -13.57
CA PRO A 482 27.39 27.59 -12.92
C PRO A 482 28.05 27.81 -11.54
N ILE A 483 27.94 26.81 -10.67
CA ILE A 483 28.56 26.84 -9.35
C ILE A 483 30.08 26.87 -9.51
N SER A 484 30.72 27.86 -8.89
CA SER A 484 32.18 28.05 -8.97
C SER A 484 32.97 27.03 -8.14
N ASP A 485 32.33 26.46 -7.10
CA ASP A 485 32.95 25.48 -6.22
C ASP A 485 32.96 24.09 -6.89
N ASP A 486 33.91 23.24 -6.50
CA ASP A 486 33.83 21.81 -6.79
C ASP A 486 32.59 21.20 -6.14
N THR A 487 31.69 20.63 -6.94
CA THR A 487 30.40 20.13 -6.49
C THR A 487 30.43 18.63 -6.13
N LEU A 488 31.47 17.92 -6.54
CA LEU A 488 31.73 16.53 -6.23
C LEU A 488 32.93 16.42 -5.29
N VAL A 489 32.77 15.71 -4.16
CA VAL A 489 33.81 15.49 -3.16
C VAL A 489 33.93 14.01 -2.84
N TRP A 490 35.13 13.48 -2.87
CA TRP A 490 35.48 12.10 -2.47
C TRP A 490 36.01 12.08 -1.06
N LEU A 491 35.45 11.21 -0.25
CA LEU A 491 35.92 10.90 1.10
C LEU A 491 36.39 9.45 1.15
N ASP A 492 37.47 9.20 1.85
CA ASP A 492 37.86 7.81 2.17
C ASP A 492 36.71 7.11 2.92
N ARG A 493 36.30 5.95 2.45
CA ARG A 493 35.16 5.23 2.99
C ARG A 493 35.34 4.84 4.47
N HIS A 494 36.56 4.52 4.90
CA HIS A 494 36.83 4.03 6.24
C HIS A 494 37.08 5.17 7.23
N THR A 495 37.91 6.14 6.86
CA THR A 495 38.32 7.23 7.75
C THR A 495 37.42 8.46 7.61
N GLY A 496 36.78 8.65 6.45
CA GLY A 496 36.03 9.87 6.12
C GLY A 496 36.94 11.06 5.82
N GLU A 497 38.23 10.85 5.59
CA GLU A 497 39.16 11.90 5.20
C GLU A 497 38.91 12.35 3.76
N PHE A 498 39.16 13.64 3.49
CA PHE A 498 39.07 14.21 2.14
C PHE A 498 40.12 13.58 1.23
N VAL A 499 39.71 13.16 0.05
CA VAL A 499 40.58 12.55 -0.96
C VAL A 499 40.79 13.49 -2.15
N LYS A 500 39.72 13.91 -2.79
CA LYS A 500 39.73 14.82 -3.95
C LYS A 500 38.39 15.52 -4.11
N SER A 501 38.38 16.57 -4.93
CA SER A 501 37.14 17.21 -5.41
C SER A 501 37.22 17.56 -6.90
N MET A 502 36.06 17.75 -7.53
CA MET A 502 35.94 18.21 -8.92
C MET A 502 34.51 18.73 -9.20
N GLY A 503 34.30 19.28 -10.40
CA GLY A 503 32.98 19.67 -10.88
C GLY A 503 32.70 21.15 -10.78
N ALA A 504 33.74 21.99 -10.51
CA ALA A 504 33.63 23.41 -10.57
C ALA A 504 33.18 23.90 -11.98
N HIS A 505 32.33 24.92 -12.03
CA HIS A 505 31.81 25.54 -13.25
C HIS A 505 31.03 24.59 -14.18
N LEU A 506 30.49 23.47 -13.66
CA LEU A 506 29.78 22.48 -14.48
C LEU A 506 28.27 22.41 -14.16
N PHE A 507 27.89 22.58 -12.92
CA PHE A 507 26.53 22.36 -12.43
C PHE A 507 25.85 23.62 -11.92
N TYR A 508 24.52 23.60 -11.93
CA TYR A 508 23.65 24.71 -11.53
C TYR A 508 22.87 24.45 -10.26
N MET A 509 22.25 23.24 -10.15
CA MET A 509 21.51 22.81 -8.97
C MET A 509 21.61 21.28 -8.82
N PRO A 510 22.73 20.77 -8.28
CA PRO A 510 22.98 19.35 -8.03
C PRO A 510 21.85 18.62 -7.34
N HIS A 511 21.54 17.33 -7.77
CA HIS A 511 20.52 16.52 -7.14
C HIS A 511 20.96 15.06 -6.95
N GLY A 512 20.74 14.14 -7.89
CA GLY A 512 21.04 12.71 -7.77
C GLY A 512 22.42 12.32 -8.29
N ILE A 513 22.99 11.23 -7.76
CA ILE A 513 24.27 10.66 -8.17
C ILE A 513 24.22 9.13 -8.16
N THR A 514 24.79 8.49 -9.17
CA THR A 514 24.94 7.02 -9.28
C THR A 514 26.23 6.68 -10.03
N LEU A 515 26.81 5.53 -9.71
CA LEU A 515 28.00 4.98 -10.40
C LEU A 515 27.64 3.81 -11.31
N ASP A 516 28.20 3.79 -12.54
CA ASP A 516 28.19 2.58 -13.36
C ASP A 516 29.37 1.62 -13.04
N GLN A 517 29.36 0.40 -13.61
CA GLN A 517 30.41 -0.59 -13.36
C GLN A 517 31.82 -0.15 -13.79
N SER A 518 31.91 0.76 -14.76
CA SER A 518 33.17 1.33 -15.22
C SER A 518 33.66 2.47 -14.34
N GLY A 519 32.92 2.81 -13.27
CA GLY A 519 33.21 3.93 -12.38
C GLY A 519 32.83 5.30 -12.95
N ASN A 520 32.11 5.35 -14.08
CA ASN A 520 31.56 6.61 -14.56
C ASN A 520 30.48 7.12 -13.61
N ILE A 521 30.41 8.44 -13.50
CA ILE A 521 29.54 9.13 -12.54
C ILE A 521 28.34 9.67 -13.30
N TRP A 522 27.16 9.21 -12.93
CA TRP A 522 25.90 9.71 -13.47
C TRP A 522 25.27 10.67 -12.50
N LEU A 523 24.80 11.82 -12.99
CA LEU A 523 24.39 12.95 -12.18
C LEU A 523 23.13 13.59 -12.75
N THR A 524 22.25 14.07 -11.88
CA THR A 524 21.13 14.92 -12.28
C THR A 524 21.31 16.34 -11.79
N ASP A 525 21.01 17.30 -12.66
CA ASP A 525 20.96 18.71 -12.32
C ASP A 525 19.55 19.26 -12.56
N VAL A 526 18.85 19.54 -11.49
CA VAL A 526 17.46 20.05 -11.56
C VAL A 526 17.38 21.48 -12.07
N GLY A 527 18.44 22.26 -11.91
CA GLY A 527 18.52 23.63 -12.43
C GLY A 527 18.74 23.67 -13.94
N ALA A 528 19.61 22.80 -14.42
CA ALA A 528 19.89 22.64 -15.85
C ALA A 528 18.79 21.89 -16.60
N HIS A 529 17.94 21.12 -15.89
CA HIS A 529 17.01 20.13 -16.47
C HIS A 529 17.73 19.02 -17.26
N GLN A 530 18.91 18.60 -16.79
CA GLN A 530 19.79 17.69 -17.51
C GLN A 530 20.28 16.53 -16.66
N VAL A 531 20.63 15.43 -17.36
CA VAL A 531 21.37 14.28 -16.84
C VAL A 531 22.76 14.27 -17.46
N PHE A 532 23.78 14.06 -16.63
CA PHE A 532 25.18 14.02 -17.06
C PHE A 532 25.78 12.65 -16.79
N LYS A 533 26.68 12.22 -17.66
CA LYS A 533 27.62 11.14 -17.42
C LYS A 533 29.03 11.67 -17.52
N LEU A 534 29.82 11.49 -16.44
CA LEU A 534 31.23 11.87 -16.39
C LEU A 534 32.11 10.62 -16.32
N SER A 535 33.34 10.72 -16.86
CA SER A 535 34.37 9.71 -16.57
C SER A 535 34.83 9.82 -15.11
N PRO A 536 35.58 8.83 -14.56
CA PRO A 536 36.15 8.91 -13.21
C PRO A 536 37.09 10.11 -13.01
N GLU A 537 37.62 10.67 -14.10
CA GLU A 537 38.49 11.87 -14.12
C GLU A 537 37.70 13.18 -14.30
N GLY A 538 36.37 13.11 -14.43
CA GLY A 538 35.51 14.29 -14.55
C GLY A 538 35.25 14.77 -15.98
N LYS A 539 35.68 14.04 -17.01
CA LYS A 539 35.36 14.38 -18.40
C LYS A 539 33.89 14.09 -18.70
N VAL A 540 33.16 15.07 -19.25
CA VAL A 540 31.77 14.89 -19.70
C VAL A 540 31.74 13.92 -20.88
N LEU A 541 31.04 12.80 -20.72
CA LEU A 541 30.86 11.74 -21.72
C LEU A 541 29.50 11.81 -22.40
N LEU A 542 28.45 12.21 -21.66
CA LEU A 542 27.09 12.30 -22.15
C LEU A 542 26.36 13.43 -21.40
N VAL A 543 25.48 14.13 -22.12
CA VAL A 543 24.48 15.05 -21.57
C VAL A 543 23.15 14.76 -22.23
N VAL A 544 22.09 14.59 -21.45
CA VAL A 544 20.70 14.36 -21.92
C VAL A 544 19.81 15.46 -21.32
N GLY A 545 18.90 15.98 -22.12
CA GLY A 545 18.10 17.15 -21.80
C GLY A 545 18.70 18.44 -22.40
N GLU A 546 17.89 19.46 -22.54
CA GLU A 546 18.32 20.78 -23.03
C GLU A 546 18.43 21.77 -21.85
N ARG A 547 19.59 22.47 -21.79
CA ARG A 547 19.90 23.32 -20.65
C ARG A 547 18.87 24.46 -20.49
N PHE A 548 18.31 24.55 -19.28
CA PHE A 548 17.28 25.52 -18.87
C PHE A 548 15.97 25.43 -19.65
N VAL A 549 15.74 24.33 -20.37
CA VAL A 549 14.50 24.07 -21.10
C VAL A 549 13.72 22.94 -20.41
N PRO A 550 12.77 23.28 -19.52
CA PRO A 550 11.89 22.27 -18.93
C PRO A 550 10.90 21.74 -19.97
N GLY A 551 10.60 20.43 -19.93
CA GLY A 551 9.63 19.79 -20.80
C GLY A 551 9.30 18.38 -20.33
N ASP A 552 8.38 17.71 -21.05
CA ASP A 552 7.86 16.38 -20.74
C ASP A 552 7.88 15.43 -21.95
N ASP A 553 8.54 15.80 -23.03
CA ASP A 553 8.72 14.98 -24.22
C ASP A 553 9.89 13.99 -24.11
N GLY A 554 10.23 13.33 -25.21
CA GLY A 554 11.33 12.34 -25.27
C GLY A 554 12.74 12.95 -25.24
N LYS A 555 12.90 14.29 -25.14
CA LYS A 555 14.18 15.00 -25.18
C LYS A 555 14.41 15.89 -23.97
N HIS A 556 13.35 16.33 -23.30
CA HIS A 556 13.40 17.28 -22.19
C HIS A 556 12.97 16.63 -20.88
N PHE A 557 13.50 17.16 -19.78
CA PHE A 557 13.08 16.85 -18.41
C PHE A 557 12.53 18.10 -17.73
N CYS A 558 11.78 17.91 -16.68
CA CYS A 558 11.41 19.01 -15.79
C CYS A 558 11.90 18.75 -14.36
N LYS A 559 13.14 19.17 -14.08
CA LYS A 559 13.86 18.96 -12.81
C LYS A 559 14.04 17.45 -12.50
N PRO A 560 14.87 16.73 -13.29
CA PRO A 560 15.16 15.32 -13.07
C PRO A 560 15.81 15.12 -11.70
N THR A 561 15.33 14.13 -10.95
CA THR A 561 15.69 13.95 -9.54
C THR A 561 16.80 12.93 -9.35
N ASP A 562 16.74 11.79 -10.06
CA ASP A 562 17.68 10.69 -9.88
C ASP A 562 17.90 9.91 -11.17
N VAL A 563 18.96 9.11 -11.23
CA VAL A 563 19.29 8.27 -12.37
C VAL A 563 19.87 6.94 -11.91
N VAL A 564 19.43 5.83 -12.49
CA VAL A 564 20.02 4.50 -12.28
C VAL A 564 20.33 3.81 -13.61
N VAL A 565 21.40 3.02 -13.63
CA VAL A 565 21.95 2.44 -14.87
C VAL A 565 21.77 0.93 -14.87
N VAL A 566 21.33 0.39 -16.00
CA VAL A 566 21.35 -1.04 -16.30
C VAL A 566 22.79 -1.41 -16.65
N GLN A 567 23.45 -2.09 -15.73
CA GLN A 567 24.90 -2.28 -15.80
C GLN A 567 25.34 -3.14 -17.00
N GLU A 568 24.50 -4.07 -17.43
CA GLU A 568 24.79 -4.97 -18.57
C GLU A 568 24.69 -4.25 -19.91
N THR A 569 23.65 -3.39 -20.11
CA THR A 569 23.34 -2.79 -21.42
C THR A 569 23.81 -1.34 -21.54
N GLY A 570 23.99 -0.66 -20.44
CA GLY A 570 24.25 0.79 -20.37
C GLY A 570 23.00 1.65 -20.57
N GLU A 571 21.83 1.05 -20.73
CA GLU A 571 20.55 1.74 -20.67
C GLU A 571 20.36 2.36 -19.26
N PHE A 572 19.55 3.40 -19.15
CA PHE A 572 19.38 4.05 -17.85
C PHE A 572 17.96 4.58 -17.65
N PHE A 573 17.54 4.62 -16.40
CA PHE A 573 16.28 5.20 -15.97
C PHE A 573 16.52 6.54 -15.31
N VAL A 574 15.66 7.51 -15.58
CA VAL A 574 15.67 8.84 -14.98
C VAL A 574 14.31 9.10 -14.31
N SER A 575 14.33 9.48 -13.03
CA SER A 575 13.14 10.01 -12.37
C SER A 575 13.00 11.50 -12.70
N ASP A 576 11.88 11.85 -13.32
CA ASP A 576 11.55 13.21 -13.75
C ASP A 576 10.36 13.70 -12.93
N GLY A 577 10.62 14.11 -11.67
CA GLY A 577 9.63 14.07 -10.62
C GLY A 577 9.14 15.38 -10.04
N TYR A 578 9.87 16.51 -10.08
CA TYR A 578 9.44 17.73 -9.41
C TYR A 578 8.30 18.47 -10.13
N CYS A 579 8.29 18.48 -11.43
CA CYS A 579 7.20 19.05 -12.21
C CYS A 579 6.51 18.03 -13.13
N ASN A 580 7.22 16.97 -13.49
CA ASN A 580 6.64 15.81 -14.16
C ASN A 580 6.31 14.70 -13.13
N GLN A 581 5.59 13.66 -13.57
CA GLN A 581 5.18 12.53 -12.73
C GLN A 581 5.54 11.23 -13.44
N ARG A 582 6.84 11.06 -13.79
CA ARG A 582 7.26 9.94 -14.63
C ARG A 582 8.66 9.43 -14.29
N VAL A 583 8.92 8.19 -14.68
CA VAL A 583 10.26 7.64 -14.86
C VAL A 583 10.41 7.30 -16.33
N VAL A 584 11.53 7.70 -16.93
CA VAL A 584 11.81 7.44 -18.35
C VAL A 584 13.05 6.57 -18.50
N LYS A 585 13.00 5.60 -19.40
CA LYS A 585 14.14 4.74 -19.76
C LYS A 585 14.72 5.19 -21.10
N PHE A 586 16.02 5.35 -21.17
CA PHE A 586 16.77 5.69 -22.37
C PHE A 586 17.69 4.58 -22.80
N ASP A 587 18.03 4.57 -24.10
CA ASP A 587 19.13 3.80 -24.63
C ASP A 587 20.48 4.33 -24.08
N LYS A 588 21.54 3.54 -24.19
CA LYS A 588 22.87 3.89 -23.66
C LYS A 588 23.46 5.20 -24.20
N THR A 589 22.93 5.71 -25.31
CA THR A 589 23.38 6.96 -25.93
C THR A 589 22.57 8.15 -25.49
N GLY A 590 21.46 7.95 -24.76
CA GLY A 590 20.52 9.00 -24.36
C GLY A 590 19.74 9.64 -25.52
N SER A 591 19.86 9.09 -26.72
CA SER A 591 19.22 9.65 -27.91
C SER A 591 17.80 9.18 -28.13
N LYS A 592 17.44 8.02 -27.57
CA LYS A 592 16.13 7.38 -27.75
C LYS A 592 15.51 7.02 -26.41
N MET A 593 14.34 7.56 -26.15
CA MET A 593 13.46 7.12 -25.06
C MET A 593 12.88 5.75 -25.42
N LEU A 594 13.10 4.75 -24.57
CA LEU A 594 12.67 3.36 -24.76
C LEU A 594 11.35 3.06 -24.06
N MET A 595 11.11 3.71 -22.91
CA MET A 595 9.95 3.44 -22.05
C MET A 595 9.62 4.69 -21.21
N GLU A 596 8.34 4.86 -20.91
CA GLU A 596 7.84 5.79 -19.91
C GLU A 596 6.95 5.07 -18.91
N ILE A 597 7.27 5.20 -17.63
CA ILE A 597 6.42 4.82 -16.52
C ILE A 597 5.77 6.09 -16.00
N SER A 598 4.44 6.19 -16.11
CA SER A 598 3.68 7.40 -15.80
C SER A 598 2.43 7.05 -14.95
N PRO A 599 1.62 8.02 -14.53
CA PRO A 599 0.37 7.75 -13.83
C PRO A 599 -0.55 6.73 -14.51
N LYS A 600 -0.46 6.56 -15.82
CA LYS A 600 -1.22 5.54 -16.56
C LYS A 600 -0.86 4.11 -16.13
N SER A 601 0.40 3.86 -15.81
CA SER A 601 0.91 2.55 -15.35
C SER A 601 0.35 2.15 -13.98
N ILE A 602 -0.11 3.11 -13.19
CA ILE A 602 -0.63 2.93 -11.83
C ILE A 602 -2.07 3.43 -11.66
N SER A 603 -2.83 3.56 -12.74
CA SER A 603 -4.19 4.11 -12.72
C SER A 603 -5.16 3.34 -11.81
N HIS A 604 -4.85 2.08 -11.49
CA HIS A 604 -5.61 1.22 -10.58
C HIS A 604 -5.28 1.43 -9.09
N LEU A 605 -4.22 2.20 -8.77
CA LEU A 605 -3.84 2.49 -7.38
C LEU A 605 -4.62 3.67 -6.80
N ASN A 606 -4.53 3.85 -5.48
CA ASN A 606 -5.04 5.01 -4.77
C ASN A 606 -3.91 5.66 -3.93
N PRO A 607 -3.46 6.90 -4.26
CA PRO A 607 -3.84 7.70 -5.42
C PRO A 607 -3.29 7.15 -6.75
N PRO A 608 -3.98 7.37 -7.89
CA PRO A 608 -3.55 6.91 -9.21
C PRO A 608 -2.51 7.82 -9.86
N SER A 609 -1.80 8.61 -9.06
CA SER A 609 -0.79 9.59 -9.49
C SER A 609 0.47 9.44 -8.68
N MET A 610 1.61 9.75 -9.27
CA MET A 610 2.87 9.93 -8.56
C MET A 610 3.03 11.41 -8.17
N ARG A 611 3.53 11.66 -6.96
CA ARG A 611 3.79 13.02 -6.47
C ARG A 611 5.22 13.16 -6.02
N ILE A 612 6.02 13.79 -6.86
CA ILE A 612 7.46 13.93 -6.73
C ILE A 612 8.14 12.57 -6.69
N VAL A 613 8.38 12.02 -7.89
CA VAL A 613 9.23 10.84 -8.09
C VAL A 613 10.65 11.27 -7.76
N HIS A 614 11.19 10.88 -6.59
CA HIS A 614 12.36 11.54 -6.01
C HIS A 614 13.65 10.74 -6.08
N SER A 615 13.60 9.44 -5.91
CA SER A 615 14.78 8.58 -5.93
C SER A 615 14.47 7.23 -6.56
N LEU A 616 15.46 6.59 -7.13
CA LEU A 616 15.41 5.30 -7.80
C LEU A 616 16.40 4.32 -7.17
N ALA A 617 16.00 3.05 -7.09
CA ALA A 617 16.93 1.96 -6.86
C ALA A 617 16.64 0.82 -7.85
N PHE A 618 17.68 0.13 -8.31
CA PHE A 618 17.54 -0.88 -9.36
C PHE A 618 18.13 -2.21 -8.93
N ASP A 619 17.29 -3.23 -8.98
CA ASP A 619 17.68 -4.63 -8.82
C ASP A 619 17.62 -5.33 -10.18
N GLU A 620 18.77 -5.37 -10.84
CA GLU A 620 18.93 -5.93 -12.18
C GLU A 620 18.66 -7.43 -12.23
N GLU A 621 19.08 -8.18 -11.21
CA GLU A 621 18.92 -9.64 -11.13
C GLU A 621 17.45 -10.06 -11.11
N ASN A 622 16.62 -9.28 -10.43
CA ASN A 622 15.18 -9.55 -10.32
C ASN A 622 14.33 -8.70 -11.28
N ASN A 623 14.95 -7.88 -12.15
CA ASN A 623 14.27 -6.95 -13.05
C ASN A 623 13.28 -6.05 -12.30
N ARG A 624 13.73 -5.41 -11.18
CA ARG A 624 12.89 -4.54 -10.35
C ARG A 624 13.45 -3.14 -10.24
N LEU A 625 12.62 -2.19 -10.61
CA LEU A 625 12.86 -0.77 -10.41
C LEU A 625 12.02 -0.29 -9.22
N TYR A 626 12.67 0.25 -8.19
CA TYR A 626 12.08 0.82 -7.00
C TYR A 626 12.04 2.34 -7.14
N VAL A 627 10.87 2.93 -6.94
CA VAL A 627 10.60 4.33 -7.21
C VAL A 627 10.04 4.99 -5.94
N ALA A 628 10.77 5.95 -5.37
CA ALA A 628 10.30 6.73 -4.25
C ALA A 628 9.24 7.74 -4.72
N ASP A 629 7.97 7.45 -4.49
CA ASP A 629 6.83 8.33 -4.72
C ASP A 629 6.61 9.18 -3.45
N ARG A 630 7.46 10.21 -3.33
CA ARG A 630 7.78 10.94 -2.09
C ARG A 630 6.56 11.44 -1.34
N GLU A 631 5.75 12.27 -1.97
CA GLU A 631 4.60 12.92 -1.34
C GLU A 631 3.37 12.00 -1.19
N ASN A 632 3.39 10.81 -1.78
CA ASN A 632 2.41 9.77 -1.53
C ASN A 632 2.88 8.77 -0.47
N ASN A 633 4.02 9.00 0.17
CA ASN A 633 4.56 8.21 1.27
C ASN A 633 4.70 6.73 0.90
N ARG A 634 5.19 6.42 -0.30
CA ARG A 634 5.32 5.03 -0.77
C ARG A 634 6.52 4.82 -1.67
N VAL A 635 6.96 3.57 -1.74
CA VAL A 635 7.87 3.09 -2.80
C VAL A 635 7.05 2.22 -3.74
N LEU A 636 7.00 2.59 -5.00
CA LEU A 636 6.41 1.80 -6.08
C LEU A 636 7.47 0.86 -6.66
N VAL A 637 7.08 -0.35 -7.01
CA VAL A 637 7.98 -1.34 -7.62
C VAL A 637 7.44 -1.71 -8.99
N PHE A 638 8.29 -1.55 -10.01
CA PHE A 638 7.96 -1.84 -11.39
C PHE A 638 8.86 -2.95 -11.96
N ASN A 639 8.38 -3.65 -12.95
CA ASN A 639 9.21 -4.49 -13.79
C ASN A 639 10.00 -3.58 -14.75
N SER A 640 11.31 -3.68 -14.74
CA SER A 640 12.20 -2.81 -15.51
C SER A 640 12.23 -3.11 -17.03
N GLN A 641 11.64 -4.23 -17.48
CA GLN A 641 11.61 -4.63 -18.89
C GLN A 641 10.40 -4.07 -19.64
N ASP A 642 9.24 -4.01 -18.97
CA ASP A 642 7.96 -3.60 -19.57
C ASP A 642 7.31 -2.39 -18.89
N GLY A 643 7.84 -1.96 -17.74
CA GLY A 643 7.29 -0.84 -16.96
C GLY A 643 6.02 -1.16 -16.17
N ASP A 644 5.64 -2.43 -16.11
CA ASP A 644 4.44 -2.85 -15.41
C ASP A 644 4.61 -2.75 -13.89
N TYR A 645 3.57 -2.23 -13.23
CA TYR A 645 3.51 -2.19 -11.77
C TYR A 645 3.50 -3.59 -11.17
N VAL A 646 4.31 -3.80 -10.14
CA VAL A 646 4.42 -5.10 -9.46
C VAL A 646 3.82 -5.07 -8.06
N TRP A 647 4.23 -4.11 -7.20
CA TRP A 647 3.73 -3.92 -5.84
C TRP A 647 4.25 -2.59 -5.25
N GLN A 648 3.85 -2.29 -4.00
CA GLN A 648 4.31 -1.08 -3.31
C GLN A 648 4.60 -1.33 -1.83
N ILE A 649 5.45 -0.47 -1.25
CA ILE A 649 5.69 -0.37 0.19
C ILE A 649 5.12 0.96 0.66
N ALA A 650 4.20 0.95 1.63
CA ALA A 650 3.66 2.16 2.23
C ALA A 650 4.48 2.59 3.45
N PHE A 651 4.67 3.88 3.61
CA PHE A 651 5.34 4.53 4.74
C PHE A 651 4.38 5.50 5.43
N LYS A 652 4.75 5.94 6.63
CA LYS A 652 3.99 6.97 7.35
C LYS A 652 4.40 8.39 6.96
N GLU A 653 5.63 8.55 6.49
CA GLU A 653 6.28 9.82 6.16
C GLU A 653 6.71 9.84 4.70
N ALA A 654 7.02 11.06 4.19
CA ALA A 654 7.52 11.26 2.83
C ALA A 654 8.84 10.50 2.60
N VAL A 655 8.90 9.64 1.57
CA VAL A 655 10.08 8.81 1.23
C VAL A 655 11.00 9.59 0.32
N TYR A 656 12.14 10.03 0.84
CA TYR A 656 13.10 10.83 0.08
C TYR A 656 14.02 9.99 -0.79
N ALA A 657 14.60 8.94 -0.24
CA ALA A 657 15.53 8.11 -1.00
C ALA A 657 15.38 6.62 -0.68
N VAL A 658 15.79 5.80 -1.64
CA VAL A 658 15.78 4.35 -1.59
C VAL A 658 17.08 3.77 -2.14
N ALA A 659 17.57 2.70 -1.55
CA ALA A 659 18.66 1.90 -2.10
C ALA A 659 18.44 0.41 -1.82
N VAL A 660 18.91 -0.45 -2.72
CA VAL A 660 18.81 -1.91 -2.60
C VAL A 660 20.17 -2.51 -2.29
N ASN A 661 20.24 -3.27 -1.21
CA ASN A 661 21.35 -4.18 -0.97
C ASN A 661 20.99 -5.56 -1.51
N LYS A 662 21.62 -5.93 -2.63
CA LYS A 662 21.33 -7.18 -3.35
C LYS A 662 21.77 -8.41 -2.56
N LYS A 663 22.90 -8.34 -1.87
CA LYS A 663 23.47 -9.46 -1.10
C LYS A 663 22.51 -9.92 -0.01
N ASP A 664 21.93 -8.99 0.72
CA ASP A 664 21.04 -9.27 1.84
C ASP A 664 19.56 -9.27 1.44
N ASN A 665 19.27 -8.97 0.16
CA ASN A 665 17.92 -8.89 -0.40
C ASN A 665 17.01 -7.93 0.39
N VAL A 666 17.55 -6.75 0.71
CA VAL A 666 16.85 -5.71 1.47
C VAL A 666 16.81 -4.39 0.72
N LEU A 667 15.75 -3.63 0.99
CA LEU A 667 15.62 -2.23 0.59
C LEU A 667 15.79 -1.36 1.82
N HIS A 668 16.63 -0.36 1.71
CA HIS A 668 16.74 0.73 2.67
C HIS A 668 16.01 1.96 2.12
N ALA A 669 15.33 2.68 2.99
CA ALA A 669 14.67 3.94 2.66
C ALA A 669 14.91 4.96 3.75
N VAL A 670 15.01 6.23 3.40
CA VAL A 670 15.01 7.34 4.34
C VAL A 670 13.77 8.20 4.12
N THR A 671 13.11 8.56 5.23
CA THR A 671 11.89 9.37 5.19
C THR A 671 12.12 10.72 5.85
N THR A 672 11.23 11.67 5.58
CA THR A 672 11.18 12.97 6.27
C THR A 672 9.76 13.23 6.74
N ASN A 673 9.62 13.59 8.02
CA ASN A 673 8.37 14.12 8.55
C ASN A 673 8.48 15.65 8.66
N TYR A 674 7.67 16.36 7.88
CA TYR A 674 7.72 17.83 7.81
C TYR A 674 7.17 18.53 9.07
N VAL A 675 6.33 17.83 9.81
CA VAL A 675 5.65 18.40 11.01
C VAL A 675 6.43 18.08 12.28
N ASP A 676 6.94 16.86 12.38
CA ASP A 676 7.70 16.41 13.55
C ASP A 676 9.02 15.74 13.09
N PRO A 677 10.12 16.51 13.02
CA PRO A 677 11.41 15.98 12.59
C PRO A 677 11.92 14.77 13.42
N LYS A 678 11.44 14.61 14.67
CA LYS A 678 11.80 13.45 15.51
C LYS A 678 11.29 12.12 14.96
N LYS A 679 10.29 12.14 14.08
CA LYS A 679 9.74 10.97 13.40
C LYS A 679 10.49 10.60 12.12
N THR A 680 11.36 11.48 11.62
CA THR A 680 12.25 11.21 10.50
C THR A 680 13.14 10.01 10.82
N SER A 681 13.16 9.00 9.97
CA SER A 681 13.85 7.73 10.22
C SER A 681 14.32 7.07 8.92
N GLY A 682 15.33 6.23 9.04
CA GLY A 682 15.66 5.22 8.06
C GLY A 682 14.89 3.93 8.33
N TYR A 683 14.57 3.21 7.28
CA TYR A 683 13.82 1.96 7.30
C TYR A 683 14.56 0.88 6.51
N THR A 684 14.45 -0.36 6.97
CA THR A 684 14.95 -1.54 6.25
C THR A 684 13.81 -2.53 6.06
N TYR A 685 13.61 -2.97 4.81
CA TYR A 685 12.62 -3.95 4.40
C TYR A 685 13.29 -5.14 3.73
N HIS A 686 12.83 -6.34 4.02
CA HIS A 686 13.24 -7.54 3.30
C HIS A 686 12.39 -7.70 2.03
N LEU A 687 13.04 -7.74 0.88
CA LEU A 687 12.37 -7.67 -0.43
C LEU A 687 11.59 -8.94 -0.78
N LYS A 688 12.16 -10.11 -0.51
CA LYS A 688 11.52 -11.40 -0.84
C LYS A 688 10.28 -11.65 0.00
N SER A 689 10.33 -11.38 1.32
CA SER A 689 9.19 -11.52 2.22
C SER A 689 8.29 -10.29 2.26
N LYS A 690 8.69 -9.18 1.63
CA LYS A 690 7.99 -7.88 1.65
C LYS A 690 7.67 -7.39 3.05
N SER A 691 8.53 -7.69 4.03
CA SER A 691 8.32 -7.42 5.44
C SER A 691 9.25 -6.32 5.95
N PHE A 692 8.72 -5.50 6.85
CA PHE A 692 9.51 -4.55 7.62
C PHE A 692 10.49 -5.30 8.51
N ILE A 693 11.77 -4.84 8.55
CA ILE A 693 12.82 -5.39 9.41
C ILE A 693 13.06 -4.45 10.60
N THR A 694 13.52 -3.22 10.35
CA THR A 694 13.92 -2.30 11.40
C THR A 694 13.87 -0.84 10.97
N THR A 695 13.95 0.07 11.95
CA THR A 695 14.25 1.48 11.74
C THR A 695 15.60 1.82 12.34
N TRP A 696 16.24 2.84 11.78
CA TRP A 696 17.51 3.37 12.24
C TRP A 696 17.57 4.89 12.07
N LYS A 697 18.31 5.55 12.93
CA LYS A 697 18.55 6.99 12.89
C LYS A 697 19.75 7.37 13.76
N PRO A 698 20.35 8.55 13.54
CA PRO A 698 21.40 9.05 14.44
C PRO A 698 20.82 9.29 15.85
N PRO A 699 21.63 9.17 16.93
CA PRO A 699 21.19 9.49 18.29
C PRO A 699 20.63 10.91 18.42
N ALA A 700 21.24 11.87 17.72
CA ALA A 700 20.76 13.26 17.64
C ALA A 700 19.54 13.47 16.74
N GLY A 701 19.07 12.43 16.05
CA GLY A 701 18.05 12.49 15.02
C GLY A 701 18.57 12.99 13.67
N PHE A 702 17.78 12.78 12.63
CA PHE A 702 18.00 13.38 11.32
C PHE A 702 17.56 14.85 11.34
N GLY A 703 18.25 15.67 10.55
CA GLY A 703 17.80 17.02 10.18
C GLY A 703 16.86 16.95 8.96
N ARG A 704 17.43 17.13 7.77
CA ARG A 704 16.72 16.97 6.49
C ARG A 704 17.47 15.98 5.59
N PRO A 705 17.29 14.66 5.83
CA PRO A 705 17.89 13.65 4.98
C PRO A 705 17.32 13.76 3.57
N HIS A 706 18.17 13.55 2.57
CA HIS A 706 17.80 13.81 1.20
C HIS A 706 18.10 12.64 0.26
N ASP A 707 19.26 11.99 0.44
CA ASP A 707 19.65 10.85 -0.37
C ASP A 707 20.37 9.79 0.48
N LEU A 708 20.45 8.55 -0.01
CA LEU A 708 21.15 7.47 0.66
C LEU A 708 21.84 6.51 -0.33
N ALA A 709 22.99 5.99 0.09
CA ALA A 709 23.72 4.93 -0.61
C ALA A 709 24.04 3.78 0.32
N VAL A 710 24.19 2.58 -0.24
CA VAL A 710 24.49 1.35 0.52
C VAL A 710 25.71 0.68 -0.09
N SER A 711 26.68 0.33 0.77
CA SER A 711 27.86 -0.43 0.33
C SER A 711 27.47 -1.86 -0.07
N LYS A 712 28.09 -2.37 -1.14
CA LYS A 712 27.78 -3.71 -1.68
C LYS A 712 28.29 -4.87 -0.81
N ASP A 713 29.25 -4.61 0.06
CA ASP A 713 30.08 -5.62 0.75
C ASP A 713 29.98 -5.62 2.28
N ASP A 714 29.78 -4.45 2.94
CA ASP A 714 29.99 -4.32 4.39
C ASP A 714 28.76 -3.84 5.18
N ASN A 715 27.58 -3.90 4.64
CA ASN A 715 26.34 -3.46 5.33
C ASN A 715 26.48 -2.06 5.95
N GLU A 716 27.03 -1.13 5.19
CA GLU A 716 27.14 0.27 5.56
C GLU A 716 26.12 1.11 4.77
N ILE A 717 25.50 2.05 5.45
CA ILE A 717 24.54 3.00 4.86
C ILE A 717 25.10 4.41 5.03
N TYR A 718 25.02 5.21 3.97
CA TYR A 718 25.44 6.60 3.97
C TYR A 718 24.21 7.45 3.65
N VAL A 719 23.96 8.48 4.46
CA VAL A 719 22.82 9.38 4.28
C VAL A 719 23.32 10.81 4.16
N SER A 720 22.97 11.47 3.08
CA SER A 720 23.22 12.89 2.88
C SER A 720 22.09 13.74 3.47
N GLU A 721 22.41 14.91 4.03
CA GLU A 721 21.44 15.88 4.55
C GLU A 721 21.64 17.26 3.90
N ILE A 722 20.53 17.86 3.48
CA ILE A 722 20.49 19.23 2.95
C ILE A 722 20.28 20.29 4.05
N GLY A 723 20.30 19.86 5.30
CA GLY A 723 20.26 20.72 6.48
C GLY A 723 20.15 19.90 7.79
N PRO A 724 21.21 19.89 8.60
CA PRO A 724 22.53 20.48 8.38
C PRO A 724 23.27 19.80 7.21
N ASN A 725 24.15 20.54 6.53
CA ASN A 725 24.90 20.02 5.38
C ASN A 725 25.94 19.00 5.85
N ARG A 726 25.55 17.74 5.96
CA ARG A 726 26.42 16.66 6.44
C ARG A 726 26.10 15.34 5.74
N VAL A 727 27.02 14.41 5.81
CA VAL A 727 26.83 13.01 5.46
C VAL A 727 27.03 12.14 6.71
N ILE A 728 26.18 11.16 6.92
CA ILE A 728 26.19 10.28 8.09
C ILE A 728 26.45 8.85 7.63
N LYS A 729 27.37 8.17 8.28
CA LYS A 729 27.65 6.76 8.06
C LYS A 729 27.00 5.92 9.16
N PHE A 730 26.29 4.87 8.75
CA PHE A 730 25.79 3.83 9.63
C PHE A 730 26.47 2.50 9.28
N ALA A 731 26.74 1.68 10.29
CA ALA A 731 27.27 0.35 10.10
C ALA A 731 26.45 -0.69 10.87
N SER A 732 26.28 -1.88 10.28
CA SER A 732 25.65 -3.01 10.96
C SER A 732 26.57 -3.58 12.06
N LYS A 733 26.00 -4.34 13.01
CA LYS A 733 26.79 -5.00 14.06
C LYS A 733 27.79 -6.02 13.49
N GLN A 734 27.54 -6.59 12.33
CA GLN A 734 28.49 -7.49 11.66
C GLN A 734 29.74 -6.75 11.20
N ALA A 735 29.56 -5.57 10.58
CA ALA A 735 30.67 -4.75 10.12
C ALA A 735 31.56 -4.25 11.29
N GLN A 736 31.00 -4.12 12.50
CA GLN A 736 31.75 -3.70 13.69
C GLN A 736 32.61 -4.83 14.29
N LYS A 737 32.26 -6.10 14.08
CA LYS A 737 33.03 -7.27 14.60
C LYS A 737 34.23 -7.65 13.73
N THR A 738 34.27 -7.24 12.47
CA THR A 738 35.32 -7.58 11.51
C THR A 738 36.42 -6.53 11.39
N ARG A 739 36.38 -5.45 12.18
CA ARG A 739 37.48 -4.46 12.27
C ARG A 739 38.51 -4.91 13.28
N PRO A 740 39.83 -5.02 12.90
CA PRO A 740 40.91 -5.34 13.80
C PRO A 740 41.15 -4.27 14.87
#